data_e6d27fafdb7bada52e8e86e25ba2bc38
#
_entry.id   e6d27fafdb7bada52e8e86e25ba2bc38
#
_cell.length_a   1.000
_cell.length_b   1.000
_cell.length_c   1.000
_cell.angle_alpha   90.00
_cell.angle_beta   90.00
_cell.angle_gamma   90.00
#
_symmetry.space_group_name_H-M   'P 1'
#
loop_
_entity.id
_entity.type
_entity.pdbx_description
1 polymer ?
#
loop_
_entity_poly.entity_id
_entity_poly.type
_entity_poly.pdbx_seq_one_letter_code
_entity_poly.pdbx_strand_id
1 'polypeptide(L)'
;VETVLLFILLGLGSGALIAGIGLGVVATYRGSGVINLSTGAIAMLGGYAFWSLTSGKIASLPHLVALPLALLFVLAVGALLEFAVYRPLRNASPLGKLIASLGVLLIAQSSMLLAFGVTQQASPSVLPTKLIHMLGSGITLDRFLLAAIVIAATAVLAAVYQWTKFGLATRAASENEVAAMLGGVSPGTISLSNSLIAAFIAGSLGILASSVTQLDPSTLPLQIIPALAAALIARFTSFGLVTVAAFGIGILDSLLQLASSEAWFPQSGGVAIPGTTDLLAFLIIIGVLFWRGARIPGRGEVLERRLPEAPRPQHLWRSALIFGGGAAVLLVVFPFDFRNALINTLIGILMALSLVVITGFVGQISIIQLALAGAAGFTISHMASNFGITFPLAALAGIAVAVAIGVVTAISAVRVRGVSLAVVTLAGAVAINSFGFQNTTWGGGGLGSPVPEMNWFGLDLGPNAGFRGIDGNQPSPVFGWVVLIFVILACVGVGYLRRGKLGQQMLAVRSNERAAAAAAINPRTVKLYAFSIAAFIAGVAGCLYAYNFGSVSSDRFDAFTALSLIAFAYAGGITLISGAVFAGLISAQAMIPYALDKWFGLNGNWFLLFGGVILIFTLLGNPTGVAGDFYRRTHKKARVKAPEVDAATRERITARTERRDLSGHQDILAIDGLSVRFGGVHALSDVSLRVKEGELLGLIGPNGAGKTTLIDAISGFVTATGTVSLGQRDLRGLAAHDRARAGLTRTWQSTELFDDLSVLENLTVAAKESGVHEDDAKQTLALVGMEWAAEAEPSQLSSGQRKLVGVARALVAKPKLLCLDEPAAGLDNAESQELGVTLRRLADQGQSMLLIEHDMGLVLGICDRVVVLEFGKVIAEGTPEQVRRDPKVIAAYLGDGMESAASGPAGDSETV
;
A
#
# COMPACT_ATOMS: atom_id res chain seq x y z
N VAL A 1 -29.25 34.50 -6.98
CA VAL A 1 -27.85 34.92 -6.71
C VAL A 1 -27.62 35.05 -5.21
N GLU A 2 -28.52 35.68 -4.47
CA GLU A 2 -28.43 35.88 -3.02
C GLU A 2 -28.36 34.56 -2.27
N THR A 3 -29.21 33.59 -2.59
CA THR A 3 -29.24 32.26 -2.00
C THR A 3 -27.91 31.49 -2.26
N VAL A 4 -27.41 31.57 -3.48
CA VAL A 4 -26.12 30.93 -3.84
C VAL A 4 -24.96 31.53 -3.03
N LEU A 5 -24.92 32.86 -2.90
CA LEU A 5 -23.90 33.54 -2.12
C LEU A 5 -24.02 33.21 -0.62
N LEU A 6 -25.23 33.07 -0.11
CA LEU A 6 -25.48 32.60 1.25
C LEU A 6 -24.87 31.24 1.49
N PHE A 7 -25.12 30.26 0.60
CA PHE A 7 -24.55 28.91 0.74
C PHE A 7 -23.03 28.86 0.55
N ILE A 8 -22.45 29.72 -0.29
CA ILE A 8 -20.98 29.89 -0.36
C ILE A 8 -20.43 30.33 1.00
N LEU A 9 -21.05 31.30 1.64
CA LEU A 9 -20.64 31.80 2.95
C LEU A 9 -20.85 30.77 4.07
N LEU A 10 -21.94 30.00 4.00
CA LEU A 10 -22.18 28.87 4.91
C LEU A 10 -21.08 27.78 4.78
N GLY A 11 -20.64 27.52 3.56
CA GLY A 11 -19.57 26.57 3.26
C GLY A 11 -18.19 26.95 3.82
N LEU A 12 -17.99 28.22 4.21
CA LEU A 12 -16.76 28.63 4.88
C LEU A 12 -16.58 27.95 6.26
N GLY A 13 -17.68 27.70 6.99
CA GLY A 13 -17.62 27.03 8.28
C GLY A 13 -17.18 25.56 8.18
N SER A 14 -17.82 24.79 7.29
CA SER A 14 -17.44 23.38 7.03
C SER A 14 -16.04 23.29 6.39
N GLY A 15 -15.73 24.18 5.45
CA GLY A 15 -14.41 24.29 4.84
C GLY A 15 -13.29 24.58 5.85
N ALA A 16 -13.55 25.43 6.85
CA ALA A 16 -12.60 25.73 7.90
C ALA A 16 -12.32 24.50 8.79
N LEU A 17 -13.34 23.69 9.13
CA LEU A 17 -13.15 22.44 9.88
C LEU A 17 -12.30 21.45 9.08
N ILE A 18 -12.64 21.24 7.81
CA ILE A 18 -11.89 20.37 6.90
C ILE A 18 -10.42 20.87 6.77
N ALA A 19 -10.21 22.17 6.61
CA ALA A 19 -8.89 22.77 6.51
C ALA A 19 -8.06 22.54 7.76
N GLY A 20 -8.64 22.69 8.93
CA GLY A 20 -7.95 22.49 10.17
C GLY A 20 -7.47 21.07 10.41
N ILE A 21 -8.33 20.09 10.16
CA ILE A 21 -7.93 18.67 10.19
C ILE A 21 -6.85 18.41 9.14
N GLY A 22 -7.00 18.97 7.92
CA GLY A 22 -6.03 18.85 6.83
C GLY A 22 -4.66 19.46 7.16
N LEU A 23 -4.62 20.62 7.85
CA LEU A 23 -3.38 21.23 8.35
C LEU A 23 -2.67 20.29 9.35
N GLY A 24 -3.42 19.67 10.28
CA GLY A 24 -2.91 18.67 11.22
C GLY A 24 -2.32 17.45 10.49
N VAL A 25 -3.01 16.93 9.47
CA VAL A 25 -2.51 15.81 8.65
C VAL A 25 -1.23 16.16 7.92
N VAL A 26 -1.14 17.36 7.32
CA VAL A 26 0.08 17.79 6.61
C VAL A 26 1.23 18.03 7.58
N ALA A 27 0.98 18.56 8.77
CA ALA A 27 2.02 18.76 9.78
C ALA A 27 2.62 17.43 10.24
N THR A 28 1.77 16.40 10.53
CA THR A 28 2.25 15.05 10.88
C THR A 28 2.97 14.39 9.71
N TYR A 29 2.44 14.50 8.48
CA TYR A 29 3.08 13.92 7.30
C TYR A 29 4.47 14.50 7.03
N ARG A 30 4.64 15.83 7.16
CA ARG A 30 5.94 16.50 7.01
C ARG A 30 6.96 16.08 8.07
N GLY A 31 6.49 15.76 9.29
CA GLY A 31 7.38 15.34 10.39
C GLY A 31 7.77 13.86 10.35
N SER A 32 6.88 12.98 9.87
CA SER A 32 7.04 11.53 9.98
C SER A 32 6.99 10.79 8.63
N GLY A 33 6.63 11.46 7.54
CA GLY A 33 6.38 10.84 6.23
C GLY A 33 5.14 9.92 6.18
N VAL A 34 4.32 9.90 7.24
CA VAL A 34 3.18 8.99 7.38
C VAL A 34 1.88 9.75 7.51
N ILE A 35 0.84 9.28 6.82
CA ILE A 35 -0.52 9.83 6.94
C ILE A 35 -1.11 9.35 8.27
N ASN A 36 -1.51 10.29 9.12
CA ASN A 36 -2.13 10.02 10.41
C ASN A 36 -3.65 10.15 10.31
N LEU A 37 -4.37 9.02 10.35
CA LEU A 37 -5.83 9.00 10.31
C LEU A 37 -6.47 9.36 11.67
N SER A 38 -5.71 9.33 12.77
CA SER A 38 -6.25 9.70 14.09
C SER A 38 -6.43 11.21 14.27
N THR A 39 -6.02 12.05 13.31
CA THR A 39 -6.13 13.52 13.42
C THR A 39 -7.59 13.98 13.60
N GLY A 40 -8.55 13.34 12.91
CA GLY A 40 -9.97 13.59 13.09
C GLY A 40 -10.48 13.19 14.50
N ALA A 41 -9.96 12.08 15.03
CA ALA A 41 -10.25 11.67 16.40
C ALA A 41 -9.68 12.63 17.45
N ILE A 42 -8.50 13.20 17.20
CA ILE A 42 -7.92 14.23 18.10
C ILE A 42 -8.79 15.47 18.11
N ALA A 43 -9.34 15.91 16.97
CA ALA A 43 -10.29 16.99 16.91
C ALA A 43 -11.57 16.68 17.74
N MET A 44 -12.12 15.48 17.59
CA MET A 44 -13.25 15.01 18.40
C MET A 44 -12.93 15.03 19.89
N LEU A 45 -11.78 14.48 20.31
CA LEU A 45 -11.36 14.47 21.72
C LEU A 45 -11.25 15.88 22.28
N GLY A 46 -10.76 16.87 21.51
CA GLY A 46 -10.72 18.27 21.91
C GLY A 46 -12.11 18.85 22.16
N GLY A 47 -13.05 18.65 21.24
CA GLY A 47 -14.45 19.08 21.38
C GLY A 47 -15.12 18.47 22.61
N TYR A 48 -15.01 17.15 22.81
CA TYR A 48 -15.59 16.47 23.98
C TYR A 48 -14.92 16.87 25.29
N ALA A 49 -13.62 17.10 25.32
CA ALA A 49 -12.92 17.59 26.50
C ALA A 49 -13.45 18.96 26.91
N PHE A 50 -13.61 19.90 25.98
CA PHE A 50 -14.16 21.20 26.27
C PHE A 50 -15.62 21.12 26.72
N TRP A 51 -16.44 20.37 25.98
CA TRP A 51 -17.85 20.17 26.35
C TRP A 51 -18.00 19.55 27.75
N SER A 52 -17.23 18.53 28.10
CA SER A 52 -17.33 17.86 29.40
C SER A 52 -16.92 18.76 30.57
N LEU A 53 -16.00 19.70 30.34
CA LEU A 53 -15.56 20.69 31.32
C LEU A 53 -16.57 21.86 31.49
N THR A 54 -17.42 22.13 30.50
CA THR A 54 -18.36 23.25 30.51
C THR A 54 -19.81 22.85 30.78
N SER A 55 -20.21 21.59 30.43
CA SER A 55 -21.59 21.12 30.51
C SER A 55 -22.02 20.63 31.89
N GLY A 56 -21.13 20.60 32.85
CA GLY A 56 -21.39 20.02 34.19
C GLY A 56 -21.27 18.51 34.25
N LYS A 57 -20.84 17.83 33.18
CA LYS A 57 -20.65 16.38 33.15
C LYS A 57 -19.45 15.94 34.00
N ILE A 58 -18.33 16.65 33.93
CA ILE A 58 -17.13 16.46 34.77
C ILE A 58 -17.00 17.69 35.70
N ALA A 59 -17.16 18.88 35.15
CA ALA A 59 -17.10 20.15 35.85
C ALA A 59 -17.96 21.21 35.08
N SER A 60 -18.35 22.28 35.79
CA SER A 60 -19.03 23.43 35.20
C SER A 60 -18.11 24.66 35.23
N LEU A 61 -17.01 24.60 34.48
CA LEU A 61 -16.01 25.65 34.46
C LEU A 61 -16.37 26.76 33.47
N PRO A 62 -15.97 28.01 33.77
CA PRO A 62 -16.08 29.10 32.79
C PRO A 62 -15.25 28.79 31.54
N HIS A 63 -15.68 29.27 30.38
CA HIS A 63 -15.01 29.05 29.09
C HIS A 63 -13.53 29.44 29.10
N LEU A 64 -13.16 30.53 29.79
CA LEU A 64 -11.79 31.00 29.93
C LEU A 64 -10.85 30.01 30.65
N VAL A 65 -11.37 29.16 31.52
CA VAL A 65 -10.61 28.12 32.21
C VAL A 65 -10.71 26.77 31.49
N ALA A 66 -11.89 26.43 30.96
CA ALA A 66 -12.14 25.18 30.26
C ALA A 66 -11.33 25.06 28.96
N LEU A 67 -11.17 26.17 28.20
CA LEU A 67 -10.44 26.18 26.94
C LEU A 67 -8.95 25.82 27.10
N PRO A 68 -8.14 26.47 27.95
CA PRO A 68 -6.74 26.09 28.11
C PRO A 68 -6.58 24.67 28.70
N LEU A 69 -7.50 24.20 29.56
CA LEU A 69 -7.47 22.84 30.07
C LEU A 69 -7.75 21.81 28.99
N ALA A 70 -8.74 22.06 28.13
CA ALA A 70 -9.04 21.19 27.00
C ALA A 70 -7.87 21.14 25.98
N LEU A 71 -7.21 22.28 25.73
CA LEU A 71 -6.01 22.35 24.89
C LEU A 71 -4.82 21.61 25.50
N LEU A 72 -4.61 21.74 26.81
CA LEU A 72 -3.57 20.98 27.52
C LEU A 72 -3.83 19.48 27.45
N PHE A 73 -5.08 19.05 27.60
CA PHE A 73 -5.48 17.65 27.44
C PHE A 73 -5.14 17.14 26.04
N VAL A 74 -5.48 17.87 24.97
CA VAL A 74 -5.17 17.49 23.59
C VAL A 74 -3.67 17.39 23.35
N LEU A 75 -2.88 18.33 23.89
CA LEU A 75 -1.42 18.29 23.83
C LEU A 75 -0.85 17.08 24.57
N ALA A 76 -1.40 16.77 25.75
CA ALA A 76 -1.02 15.57 26.50
C ALA A 76 -1.33 14.27 25.73
N VAL A 77 -2.51 14.20 25.06
CA VAL A 77 -2.86 13.09 24.19
C VAL A 77 -1.88 13.01 23.00
N GLY A 78 -1.57 14.13 22.34
CA GLY A 78 -0.60 14.17 21.25
C GLY A 78 0.80 13.69 21.68
N ALA A 79 1.28 14.10 22.86
CA ALA A 79 2.53 13.63 23.43
C ALA A 79 2.48 12.12 23.75
N LEU A 80 1.39 11.66 24.40
CA LEU A 80 1.19 10.25 24.72
C LEU A 80 1.25 9.37 23.46
N LEU A 81 0.55 9.77 22.39
CA LEU A 81 0.53 9.05 21.13
C LEU A 81 1.93 9.01 20.48
N GLU A 82 2.68 10.10 20.52
CA GLU A 82 4.05 10.11 20.01
C GLU A 82 4.94 9.13 20.81
N PHE A 83 4.93 9.17 22.14
CA PHE A 83 5.78 8.31 22.96
C PHE A 83 5.35 6.84 22.99
N ALA A 84 4.05 6.58 23.09
CA ALA A 84 3.52 5.24 23.25
C ALA A 84 3.31 4.48 21.92
N VAL A 85 3.03 5.19 20.82
CA VAL A 85 2.64 4.58 19.56
C VAL A 85 3.63 4.91 18.43
N TYR A 86 3.80 6.20 18.08
CA TYR A 86 4.52 6.55 16.85
C TYR A 86 6.04 6.41 16.97
N ARG A 87 6.63 6.78 18.10
CA ARG A 87 8.07 6.66 18.34
C ARG A 87 8.56 5.21 18.34
N PRO A 88 7.92 4.23 19.02
CA PRO A 88 8.30 2.83 18.95
C PRO A 88 8.12 2.24 17.54
N LEU A 89 7.10 2.69 16.79
CA LEU A 89 6.81 2.25 15.43
C LEU A 89 7.62 2.99 14.35
N ARG A 90 8.61 3.79 14.73
CA ARG A 90 9.42 4.57 13.78
C ARG A 90 10.05 3.70 12.70
N ASN A 91 10.46 2.49 13.08
CA ASN A 91 11.05 1.49 12.20
C ASN A 91 10.03 0.57 11.52
N ALA A 92 8.73 0.71 11.81
CA ALA A 92 7.70 -0.10 11.16
C ALA A 92 7.48 0.33 9.70
N SER A 93 6.85 -0.56 8.92
CA SER A 93 6.43 -0.25 7.55
C SER A 93 5.43 0.94 7.54
N PRO A 94 5.34 1.71 6.44
CA PRO A 94 4.32 2.76 6.30
C PRO A 94 2.90 2.24 6.54
N LEU A 95 2.61 1.01 6.11
CA LEU A 95 1.35 0.32 6.39
C LEU A 95 1.15 0.11 7.90
N GLY A 96 2.16 -0.37 8.62
CA GLY A 96 2.07 -0.58 10.07
C GLY A 96 1.75 0.71 10.83
N LYS A 97 2.37 1.83 10.43
CA LYS A 97 2.12 3.16 11.02
C LYS A 97 0.69 3.67 10.71
N LEU A 98 0.21 3.46 9.48
CA LEU A 98 -1.17 3.78 9.11
C LEU A 98 -2.16 2.97 9.96
N ILE A 99 -1.96 1.67 10.07
CA ILE A 99 -2.82 0.77 10.86
C ILE A 99 -2.76 1.14 12.36
N ALA A 100 -1.60 1.55 12.88
CA ALA A 100 -1.51 2.08 14.24
C ALA A 100 -2.38 3.33 14.43
N SER A 101 -2.40 4.25 13.45
CA SER A 101 -3.27 5.43 13.52
C SER A 101 -4.77 5.08 13.45
N LEU A 102 -5.13 3.98 12.77
CA LEU A 102 -6.49 3.41 12.83
C LEU A 102 -6.80 2.84 14.20
N GLY A 103 -5.86 2.13 14.84
CA GLY A 103 -6.01 1.65 16.21
C GLY A 103 -6.28 2.80 17.19
N VAL A 104 -5.55 3.90 17.07
CA VAL A 104 -5.78 5.13 17.87
C VAL A 104 -7.17 5.71 17.60
N LEU A 105 -7.60 5.78 16.34
CA LEU A 105 -8.94 6.24 15.96
C LEU A 105 -10.03 5.38 16.61
N LEU A 106 -9.91 4.05 16.55
CA LEU A 106 -10.86 3.12 17.16
C LEU A 106 -10.92 3.28 18.69
N ILE A 107 -9.76 3.42 19.35
CA ILE A 107 -9.69 3.65 20.81
C ILE A 107 -10.38 4.96 21.17
N ALA A 108 -10.09 6.04 20.47
CA ALA A 108 -10.66 7.35 20.74
C ALA A 108 -12.19 7.34 20.56
N GLN A 109 -12.67 6.80 19.42
CA GLN A 109 -14.10 6.70 19.13
C GLN A 109 -14.84 5.83 20.15
N SER A 110 -14.34 4.62 20.41
CA SER A 110 -14.98 3.70 21.35
C SER A 110 -14.99 4.26 22.77
N SER A 111 -13.92 4.97 23.18
CA SER A 111 -13.87 5.64 24.48
C SER A 111 -14.96 6.72 24.60
N MET A 112 -15.20 7.49 23.52
CA MET A 112 -16.25 8.52 23.52
C MET A 112 -17.65 7.90 23.52
N LEU A 113 -17.86 6.82 22.75
CA LEU A 113 -19.14 6.09 22.75
C LEU A 113 -19.45 5.46 24.11
N LEU A 114 -18.43 4.92 24.79
CA LEU A 114 -18.59 4.36 26.14
C LEU A 114 -18.85 5.43 27.22
N ALA A 115 -18.18 6.58 27.11
CA ALA A 115 -18.29 7.66 28.10
C ALA A 115 -19.57 8.50 27.94
N PHE A 116 -19.99 8.77 26.70
CA PHE A 116 -21.03 9.76 26.39
C PHE A 116 -22.21 9.21 25.57
N GLY A 117 -22.12 7.96 25.11
CA GLY A 117 -23.17 7.32 24.29
C GLY A 117 -23.16 7.77 22.84
N VAL A 118 -24.23 7.38 22.12
CA VAL A 118 -24.40 7.65 20.67
C VAL A 118 -25.16 8.95 20.38
N THR A 119 -25.65 9.64 21.44
CA THR A 119 -26.43 10.87 21.25
C THR A 119 -25.53 12.04 20.91
N GLN A 120 -25.92 12.81 19.92
CA GLN A 120 -25.24 14.04 19.56
C GLN A 120 -25.32 15.05 20.71
N GLN A 121 -24.19 15.69 21.02
CA GLN A 121 -24.10 16.67 22.09
C GLN A 121 -23.93 18.09 21.50
N ALA A 122 -24.77 19.01 21.95
CA ALA A 122 -24.60 20.44 21.62
C ALA A 122 -23.54 21.03 22.57
N SER A 123 -22.44 21.53 22.04
CA SER A 123 -21.40 22.20 22.84
C SER A 123 -21.66 23.71 22.90
N PRO A 124 -21.37 24.33 24.06
CA PRO A 124 -21.41 25.79 24.14
C PRO A 124 -20.42 26.43 23.15
N SER A 125 -20.86 27.45 22.43
CA SER A 125 -20.00 28.12 21.47
C SER A 125 -18.88 28.92 22.16
N VAL A 126 -17.64 28.74 21.73
CA VAL A 126 -16.51 29.57 22.15
C VAL A 126 -16.48 30.89 21.38
N LEU A 127 -16.89 30.85 20.11
CA LEU A 127 -16.96 32.02 19.23
C LEU A 127 -18.30 32.72 19.34
N PRO A 128 -18.36 34.05 19.17
CA PRO A 128 -19.63 34.81 19.17
C PRO A 128 -20.56 34.35 18.05
N THR A 129 -21.79 33.97 18.40
CA THR A 129 -22.81 33.48 17.45
C THR A 129 -23.79 34.60 17.02
N LYS A 130 -23.33 35.87 17.07
CA LYS A 130 -24.16 36.99 16.60
C LYS A 130 -24.49 36.81 15.12
N LEU A 131 -25.77 37.05 14.79
CA LEU A 131 -26.22 37.07 13.40
C LEU A 131 -25.77 38.35 12.72
N ILE A 132 -25.09 38.20 11.62
CA ILE A 132 -24.79 39.29 10.68
C ILE A 132 -25.78 39.17 9.54
N HIS A 133 -26.60 40.20 9.35
CA HIS A 133 -27.50 40.26 8.24
C HIS A 133 -26.74 40.74 7.00
N MET A 134 -26.49 39.80 6.09
CA MET A 134 -25.91 40.07 4.77
C MET A 134 -26.84 39.52 3.70
N LEU A 135 -27.11 40.31 2.65
CA LEU A 135 -27.88 39.83 1.49
C LEU A 135 -29.28 39.26 1.85
N GLY A 136 -30.00 39.89 2.78
CA GLY A 136 -31.33 39.46 3.18
C GLY A 136 -31.41 38.23 4.09
N SER A 137 -30.25 37.63 4.44
CA SER A 137 -30.16 36.43 5.27
C SER A 137 -29.22 36.62 6.45
N GLY A 138 -29.49 35.94 7.58
CA GLY A 138 -28.68 35.96 8.78
C GLY A 138 -27.63 34.85 8.77
N ILE A 139 -26.35 35.22 8.82
CA ILE A 139 -25.21 34.27 8.95
C ILE A 139 -24.56 34.52 10.30
N THR A 140 -24.17 33.47 11.00
CA THR A 140 -23.52 33.58 12.29
C THR A 140 -22.04 34.00 12.15
N LEU A 141 -21.59 34.89 13.00
CA LEU A 141 -20.25 35.47 12.99
C LEU A 141 -19.16 34.43 13.22
N ASP A 142 -19.45 33.37 13.97
CA ASP A 142 -18.53 32.29 14.30
C ASP A 142 -17.91 31.63 13.06
N ARG A 143 -18.63 31.46 11.96
CA ARG A 143 -18.13 30.89 10.71
C ARG A 143 -17.03 31.73 10.06
N PHE A 144 -17.21 33.06 10.06
CA PHE A 144 -16.19 33.97 9.55
C PHE A 144 -14.95 34.01 10.44
N LEU A 145 -15.16 34.03 11.76
CA LEU A 145 -14.05 33.97 12.71
C LEU A 145 -13.26 32.68 12.61
N LEU A 146 -13.96 31.54 12.50
CA LEU A 146 -13.33 30.24 12.33
C LEU A 146 -12.48 30.19 11.02
N ALA A 147 -13.03 30.69 9.91
CA ALA A 147 -12.31 30.78 8.65
C ALA A 147 -11.07 31.70 8.78
N ALA A 148 -11.20 32.86 9.44
CA ALA A 148 -10.08 33.78 9.66
C ALA A 148 -8.99 33.15 10.55
N ILE A 149 -9.37 32.44 11.61
CA ILE A 149 -8.42 31.71 12.48
C ILE A 149 -7.65 30.66 11.69
N VAL A 150 -8.33 29.89 10.84
CA VAL A 150 -7.70 28.85 10.01
C VAL A 150 -6.76 29.46 8.97
N ILE A 151 -7.13 30.57 8.34
CA ILE A 151 -6.27 31.29 7.40
C ILE A 151 -5.03 31.82 8.13
N ALA A 152 -5.19 32.41 9.32
CA ALA A 152 -4.10 32.89 10.14
C ALA A 152 -3.17 31.74 10.57
N ALA A 153 -3.74 30.63 11.04
CA ALA A 153 -2.97 29.41 11.38
C ALA A 153 -2.20 28.87 10.17
N THR A 154 -2.81 28.86 8.99
CA THR A 154 -2.15 28.47 7.73
C THR A 154 -0.96 29.36 7.41
N ALA A 155 -1.12 30.69 7.54
CA ALA A 155 -0.05 31.65 7.29
C ALA A 155 1.11 31.47 8.29
N VAL A 156 0.79 31.28 9.58
CA VAL A 156 1.80 31.03 10.63
C VAL A 156 2.55 29.72 10.36
N LEU A 157 1.83 28.63 10.04
CA LEU A 157 2.46 27.34 9.72
C LEU A 157 3.34 27.46 8.47
N ALA A 158 2.85 28.09 7.41
CA ALA A 158 3.62 28.30 6.19
C ALA A 158 4.91 29.07 6.50
N ALA A 159 4.84 30.14 7.30
CA ALA A 159 5.99 30.93 7.72
C ALA A 159 6.98 30.11 8.55
N VAL A 160 6.50 29.37 9.57
CA VAL A 160 7.34 28.53 10.43
C VAL A 160 8.07 27.47 9.62
N TYR A 161 7.37 26.74 8.76
CA TYR A 161 8.00 25.66 7.98
C TYR A 161 8.83 26.13 6.80
N GLN A 162 8.62 27.35 6.29
CA GLN A 162 9.37 27.89 5.16
C GLN A 162 10.60 28.68 5.59
N TRP A 163 10.52 29.48 6.66
CA TRP A 163 11.52 30.49 7.00
C TRP A 163 12.30 30.21 8.29
N THR A 164 11.90 29.21 9.09
CA THR A 164 12.62 28.91 10.34
C THR A 164 13.56 27.72 10.23
N LYS A 165 14.53 27.65 11.17
CA LYS A 165 15.42 26.49 11.34
C LYS A 165 14.65 25.20 11.63
N PHE A 166 13.50 25.29 12.32
CA PHE A 166 12.62 24.16 12.58
C PHE A 166 12.07 23.57 11.28
N GLY A 167 11.57 24.40 10.36
CA GLY A 167 11.08 23.93 9.07
C GLY A 167 12.17 23.31 8.20
N LEU A 168 13.40 23.86 8.23
CA LEU A 168 14.55 23.27 7.54
C LEU A 168 14.91 21.90 8.14
N ALA A 169 14.99 21.81 9.48
CA ALA A 169 15.29 20.56 10.19
C ALA A 169 14.22 19.49 9.94
N THR A 170 12.92 19.87 9.90
CA THR A 170 11.81 18.97 9.55
C THR A 170 11.96 18.39 8.14
N ARG A 171 12.30 19.22 7.15
CA ARG A 171 12.55 18.77 5.77
C ARG A 171 13.74 17.83 5.69
N ALA A 172 14.87 18.20 6.32
CA ALA A 172 16.07 17.35 6.35
C ALA A 172 15.78 15.99 6.99
N ALA A 173 15.07 15.96 8.13
CA ALA A 173 14.71 14.71 8.82
C ALA A 173 13.75 13.84 8.00
N SER A 174 12.84 14.45 7.23
CA SER A 174 11.90 13.71 6.38
C SER A 174 12.54 13.13 5.11
N GLU A 175 13.56 13.79 4.56
CA GLU A 175 14.28 13.33 3.36
C GLU A 175 15.31 12.23 3.70
N ASN A 176 16.15 12.48 4.71
CA ASN A 176 17.15 11.51 5.16
C ASN A 176 17.43 11.66 6.66
N GLU A 177 16.85 10.77 7.42
CA GLU A 177 16.94 10.77 8.88
C GLU A 177 18.36 10.60 9.41
N VAL A 178 19.15 9.72 8.76
CA VAL A 178 20.54 9.46 9.14
C VAL A 178 21.41 10.67 8.86
N ALA A 179 21.27 11.28 7.68
CA ALA A 179 22.00 12.49 7.34
C ALA A 179 21.63 13.68 8.25
N ALA A 180 20.34 13.80 8.63
CA ALA A 180 19.90 14.82 9.58
C ALA A 180 20.53 14.61 10.97
N MET A 181 20.63 13.37 11.46
CA MET A 181 21.32 13.05 12.72
C MET A 181 22.81 13.40 12.66
N LEU A 182 23.48 13.10 11.58
CA LEU A 182 24.88 13.48 11.36
C LEU A 182 25.05 15.01 11.31
N GLY A 183 24.05 15.73 10.84
CA GLY A 183 23.96 17.19 10.86
C GLY A 183 23.57 17.80 12.23
N GLY A 184 23.48 16.98 13.30
CA GLY A 184 23.15 17.44 14.66
C GLY A 184 21.65 17.64 14.93
N VAL A 185 20.77 17.24 14.01
CA VAL A 185 19.32 17.33 14.19
C VAL A 185 18.82 16.05 14.88
N SER A 186 18.10 16.20 15.98
CA SER A 186 17.41 15.07 16.64
C SER A 186 16.05 14.80 15.97
N PRO A 187 15.90 13.72 15.19
CA PRO A 187 14.64 13.42 14.52
C PRO A 187 13.51 13.12 15.51
N GLY A 188 13.83 12.61 16.72
CA GLY A 188 12.83 12.36 17.77
C GLY A 188 12.19 13.63 18.30
N THR A 189 12.99 14.69 18.50
CA THR A 189 12.48 16.00 18.93
C THR A 189 11.64 16.65 17.83
N ILE A 190 12.07 16.54 16.57
CA ILE A 190 11.32 17.05 15.41
C ILE A 190 9.97 16.34 15.28
N SER A 191 9.92 15.01 15.39
CA SER A 191 8.68 14.23 15.35
C SER A 191 7.72 14.65 16.45
N LEU A 192 8.18 14.74 17.70
CA LEU A 192 7.37 15.18 18.84
C LEU A 192 6.80 16.59 18.62
N SER A 193 7.63 17.53 18.17
CA SER A 193 7.17 18.90 17.91
C SER A 193 6.10 18.95 16.82
N ASN A 194 6.27 18.20 15.73
CA ASN A 194 5.27 18.10 14.66
C ASN A 194 3.97 17.45 15.15
N SER A 195 4.04 16.39 15.97
CA SER A 195 2.89 15.72 16.57
C SER A 195 2.12 16.66 17.50
N LEU A 196 2.83 17.45 18.33
CA LEU A 196 2.20 18.44 19.21
C LEU A 196 1.53 19.57 18.42
N ILE A 197 2.19 20.10 17.38
CA ILE A 197 1.62 21.12 16.49
C ILE A 197 0.34 20.58 15.85
N ALA A 198 0.36 19.37 15.32
CA ALA A 198 -0.79 18.75 14.68
C ALA A 198 -1.95 18.52 15.67
N ALA A 199 -1.64 18.01 16.87
CA ALA A 199 -2.63 17.80 17.93
C ALA A 199 -3.24 19.13 18.38
N PHE A 200 -2.42 20.18 18.58
CA PHE A 200 -2.89 21.50 18.93
C PHE A 200 -3.86 22.07 17.90
N ILE A 201 -3.52 22.01 16.62
CA ILE A 201 -4.34 22.52 15.53
C ILE A 201 -5.64 21.74 15.42
N ALA A 202 -5.58 20.41 15.35
CA ALA A 202 -6.76 19.56 15.23
C ALA A 202 -7.69 19.73 16.44
N GLY A 203 -7.14 19.68 17.65
CA GLY A 203 -7.92 19.82 18.89
C GLY A 203 -8.52 21.21 19.07
N SER A 204 -7.74 22.27 18.79
CA SER A 204 -8.27 23.66 18.83
C SER A 204 -9.46 23.82 17.89
N LEU A 205 -9.35 23.29 16.68
CA LEU A 205 -10.42 23.40 15.69
C LEU A 205 -11.61 22.51 16.02
N GLY A 206 -11.38 21.34 16.63
CA GLY A 206 -12.46 20.53 17.17
C GLY A 206 -13.27 21.26 18.27
N ILE A 207 -12.59 22.03 19.13
CA ILE A 207 -13.23 22.89 20.14
C ILE A 207 -13.98 24.05 19.47
N LEU A 208 -13.33 24.78 18.57
CA LEU A 208 -13.90 25.97 17.94
C LEU A 208 -15.05 25.63 16.97
N ALA A 209 -14.97 24.51 16.28
CA ALA A 209 -16.00 24.06 15.34
C ALA A 209 -17.22 23.43 16.02
N SER A 210 -17.17 23.18 17.32
CA SER A 210 -18.29 22.61 18.08
C SER A 210 -19.53 23.50 18.13
N SER A 211 -19.39 24.79 17.76
CA SER A 211 -20.52 25.70 17.53
C SER A 211 -21.17 25.56 16.15
N VAL A 212 -20.43 25.06 15.17
CA VAL A 212 -20.87 24.88 13.77
C VAL A 212 -21.42 23.47 13.55
N THR A 213 -20.80 22.48 14.22
CA THR A 213 -21.17 21.07 14.13
C THR A 213 -21.45 20.50 15.52
N GLN A 214 -22.49 19.65 15.62
CA GLN A 214 -22.73 18.91 16.87
C GLN A 214 -21.61 17.90 17.13
N LEU A 215 -21.31 17.65 18.39
CA LEU A 215 -20.34 16.64 18.78
C LEU A 215 -20.98 15.25 18.65
N ASP A 216 -20.52 14.49 17.69
CA ASP A 216 -20.93 13.13 17.39
C ASP A 216 -19.70 12.23 17.26
N PRO A 217 -19.58 11.16 18.08
CA PRO A 217 -18.44 10.26 18.02
C PRO A 217 -18.34 9.50 16.71
N SER A 218 -19.44 9.38 15.95
CA SER A 218 -19.50 8.61 14.71
C SER A 218 -19.16 9.43 13.47
N THR A 219 -19.55 10.69 13.40
CA THR A 219 -19.40 11.52 12.21
C THR A 219 -18.19 12.45 12.24
N LEU A 220 -17.86 13.00 13.41
CA LEU A 220 -16.79 13.99 13.53
C LEU A 220 -15.40 13.44 13.13
N PRO A 221 -15.01 12.22 13.52
CA PRO A 221 -13.73 11.66 13.07
C PRO A 221 -13.66 11.39 11.58
N LEU A 222 -14.80 11.16 10.90
CA LEU A 222 -14.86 10.89 9.46
C LEU A 222 -14.60 12.15 8.62
N GLN A 223 -14.64 13.35 9.22
CA GLN A 223 -14.19 14.60 8.57
C GLN A 223 -12.71 14.55 8.14
N ILE A 224 -11.97 13.52 8.59
CA ILE A 224 -10.64 13.21 8.05
C ILE A 224 -10.67 12.91 6.55
N ILE A 225 -11.78 12.39 5.99
CA ILE A 225 -11.86 11.96 4.58
C ILE A 225 -11.80 13.17 3.64
N PRO A 226 -12.69 14.20 3.74
CA PRO A 226 -12.55 15.40 2.93
C PRO A 226 -11.26 16.18 3.24
N ALA A 227 -10.73 16.11 4.48
CA ALA A 227 -9.45 16.69 4.82
C ALA A 227 -8.28 16.00 4.11
N LEU A 228 -8.32 14.67 3.98
CA LEU A 228 -7.34 13.90 3.19
C LEU A 228 -7.46 14.20 1.69
N ALA A 229 -8.68 14.43 1.18
CA ALA A 229 -8.87 14.88 -0.20
C ALA A 229 -8.16 16.22 -0.45
N ALA A 230 -8.34 17.19 0.44
CA ALA A 230 -7.66 18.49 0.37
C ALA A 230 -6.13 18.35 0.50
N ALA A 231 -5.66 17.52 1.43
CA ALA A 231 -4.24 17.24 1.62
C ALA A 231 -3.60 16.54 0.40
N LEU A 232 -4.34 15.65 -0.26
CA LEU A 232 -3.91 14.96 -1.48
C LEU A 232 -3.82 15.94 -2.67
N ILE A 233 -4.76 16.86 -2.81
CA ILE A 233 -4.71 17.97 -3.78
C ILE A 233 -3.41 18.77 -3.57
N ALA A 234 -3.03 19.02 -2.33
CA ALA A 234 -1.80 19.71 -1.95
C ALA A 234 -0.55 18.83 -1.90
N ARG A 235 -0.63 17.54 -2.28
CA ARG A 235 0.48 16.56 -2.20
C ARG A 235 1.07 16.40 -0.79
N PHE A 236 0.32 16.68 0.25
CA PHE A 236 0.78 16.71 1.64
C PHE A 236 1.98 17.67 1.89
N THR A 237 2.26 18.59 0.96
CA THR A 237 3.47 19.46 1.01
C THR A 237 3.17 20.93 1.26
N SER A 238 1.98 21.43 0.93
CA SER A 238 1.64 22.85 0.99
C SER A 238 0.46 23.13 1.92
N PHE A 239 0.71 23.86 3.01
CA PHE A 239 -0.36 24.29 3.92
C PHE A 239 -1.38 25.19 3.24
N GLY A 240 -0.92 26.18 2.43
CA GLY A 240 -1.83 27.08 1.70
C GLY A 240 -2.74 26.34 0.71
N LEU A 241 -2.21 25.40 -0.07
CA LEU A 241 -3.03 24.62 -1.01
C LEU A 241 -4.03 23.71 -0.30
N VAL A 242 -3.68 23.14 0.86
CA VAL A 242 -4.62 22.35 1.67
C VAL A 242 -5.80 23.23 2.09
N THR A 243 -5.50 24.42 2.59
CA THR A 243 -6.54 25.34 3.06
C THR A 243 -7.45 25.79 1.93
N VAL A 244 -6.90 26.20 0.78
CA VAL A 244 -7.72 26.57 -0.40
C VAL A 244 -8.57 25.40 -0.89
N ALA A 245 -7.99 24.20 -0.98
CA ALA A 245 -8.72 23.00 -1.40
C ALA A 245 -9.83 22.64 -0.41
N ALA A 246 -9.58 22.74 0.89
CA ALA A 246 -10.56 22.46 1.93
C ALA A 246 -11.74 23.45 1.93
N PHE A 247 -11.47 24.73 1.78
CA PHE A 247 -12.54 25.73 1.57
C PHE A 247 -13.32 25.45 0.28
N GLY A 248 -12.62 25.08 -0.80
CA GLY A 248 -13.29 24.69 -2.04
C GLY A 248 -14.23 23.49 -1.86
N ILE A 249 -13.80 22.47 -1.13
CA ILE A 249 -14.62 21.28 -0.81
C ILE A 249 -15.80 21.68 0.07
N GLY A 250 -15.60 22.49 1.12
CA GLY A 250 -16.67 22.92 2.02
C GLY A 250 -17.71 23.81 1.33
N ILE A 251 -17.28 24.71 0.45
CA ILE A 251 -18.18 25.54 -0.37
C ILE A 251 -18.98 24.65 -1.34
N LEU A 252 -18.33 23.71 -1.98
CA LEU A 252 -18.97 22.81 -2.92
C LEU A 252 -19.98 21.89 -2.22
N ASP A 253 -19.66 21.40 -1.01
CA ASP A 253 -20.58 20.67 -0.15
C ASP A 253 -21.84 21.50 0.16
N SER A 254 -21.67 22.74 0.58
CA SER A 254 -22.78 23.65 0.86
C SER A 254 -23.62 23.98 -0.38
N LEU A 255 -23.00 24.16 -1.54
CA LEU A 255 -23.70 24.35 -2.81
C LEU A 255 -24.47 23.11 -3.26
N LEU A 256 -23.97 21.91 -2.99
CA LEU A 256 -24.71 20.67 -3.22
C LEU A 256 -25.92 20.53 -2.31
N GLN A 257 -25.82 20.99 -1.05
CA GLN A 257 -26.96 21.05 -0.16
C GLN A 257 -28.06 22.03 -0.69
N LEU A 258 -27.65 23.17 -1.26
CA LEU A 258 -28.60 24.05 -1.95
C LEU A 258 -29.22 23.36 -3.16
N ALA A 259 -28.37 22.72 -4.00
CA ALA A 259 -28.85 22.01 -5.18
C ALA A 259 -29.81 20.87 -4.82
N SER A 260 -29.59 20.21 -3.69
CA SER A 260 -30.47 19.14 -3.22
C SER A 260 -31.89 19.58 -2.84
N SER A 261 -32.11 20.88 -2.59
CA SER A 261 -33.46 21.45 -2.36
C SER A 261 -34.22 21.78 -3.64
N GLU A 262 -33.52 21.73 -4.81
CA GLU A 262 -34.12 22.06 -6.09
C GLU A 262 -34.79 20.85 -6.75
N ALA A 263 -35.91 21.08 -7.45
CA ALA A 263 -36.73 20.03 -8.07
C ALA A 263 -35.97 19.21 -9.15
N TRP A 264 -34.95 19.78 -9.77
CA TRP A 264 -34.13 19.10 -10.79
C TRP A 264 -33.10 18.12 -10.19
N PHE A 265 -32.83 18.23 -8.88
CA PHE A 265 -31.83 17.38 -8.22
C PHE A 265 -32.35 15.94 -8.13
N PRO A 266 -31.49 14.92 -8.31
CA PRO A 266 -31.89 13.54 -8.18
C PRO A 266 -32.52 13.25 -6.82
N GLN A 267 -33.75 12.79 -6.83
CA GLN A 267 -34.53 12.47 -5.64
C GLN A 267 -34.86 10.97 -5.60
N SER A 268 -34.97 10.44 -4.40
CA SER A 268 -35.35 9.07 -4.14
C SER A 268 -36.50 9.09 -3.12
N GLY A 269 -37.72 8.69 -3.55
CA GLY A 269 -38.87 8.74 -2.68
C GLY A 269 -39.30 10.15 -2.26
N GLY A 270 -39.01 11.18 -3.08
CA GLY A 270 -39.37 12.59 -2.79
C GLY A 270 -38.34 13.30 -1.87
N VAL A 271 -37.27 12.65 -1.51
CA VAL A 271 -36.16 13.23 -0.73
C VAL A 271 -34.88 13.21 -1.58
N ALA A 272 -34.05 14.25 -1.44
CA ALA A 272 -32.76 14.30 -2.12
C ALA A 272 -31.90 13.07 -1.74
N ILE A 273 -31.18 12.51 -2.72
CA ILE A 273 -30.33 11.34 -2.49
C ILE A 273 -29.24 11.69 -1.46
N PRO A 274 -29.17 10.98 -0.34
CA PRO A 274 -28.17 11.23 0.70
C PRO A 274 -26.75 10.92 0.21
N GLY A 275 -25.72 11.48 0.87
CA GLY A 275 -24.31 11.14 0.60
C GLY A 275 -23.73 11.67 -0.71
N THR A 276 -24.41 12.59 -1.39
CA THR A 276 -23.90 13.23 -2.61
C THR A 276 -22.60 13.98 -2.37
N THR A 277 -22.40 14.53 -1.19
CA THR A 277 -21.18 15.23 -0.75
C THR A 277 -20.01 14.26 -0.57
N ASP A 278 -20.24 13.07 0.02
CA ASP A 278 -19.23 12.02 0.18
C ASP A 278 -18.83 11.44 -1.18
N LEU A 279 -19.81 11.24 -2.07
CA LEU A 279 -19.55 10.82 -3.45
C LEU A 279 -18.70 11.86 -4.19
N LEU A 280 -18.98 13.15 -4.01
CA LEU A 280 -18.21 14.23 -4.61
C LEU A 280 -16.77 14.24 -4.09
N ALA A 281 -16.55 14.12 -2.78
CA ALA A 281 -15.23 14.03 -2.19
C ALA A 281 -14.44 12.86 -2.79
N PHE A 282 -15.07 11.70 -2.94
CA PHE A 282 -14.50 10.52 -3.59
C PHE A 282 -14.15 10.79 -5.07
N LEU A 283 -15.05 11.41 -5.83
CA LEU A 283 -14.81 11.75 -7.24
C LEU A 283 -13.67 12.76 -7.40
N ILE A 284 -13.57 13.74 -6.50
CA ILE A 284 -12.44 14.70 -6.47
C ILE A 284 -11.12 13.96 -6.24
N ILE A 285 -11.07 13.05 -5.25
CA ILE A 285 -9.86 12.24 -4.98
C ILE A 285 -9.46 11.46 -6.23
N ILE A 286 -10.40 10.74 -6.85
CA ILE A 286 -10.12 9.98 -8.08
C ILE A 286 -9.69 10.91 -9.21
N GLY A 287 -10.41 11.99 -9.45
CA GLY A 287 -10.10 12.95 -10.52
C GLY A 287 -8.68 13.53 -10.40
N VAL A 288 -8.29 13.94 -9.19
CA VAL A 288 -6.94 14.45 -8.91
C VAL A 288 -5.86 13.39 -9.17
N LEU A 289 -6.12 12.16 -8.76
CA LEU A 289 -5.17 11.06 -8.96
C LEU A 289 -5.05 10.66 -10.44
N PHE A 290 -6.16 10.68 -11.17
CA PHE A 290 -6.16 10.43 -12.62
C PHE A 290 -5.40 11.51 -13.39
N TRP A 291 -5.63 12.78 -13.07
CA TRP A 291 -4.97 13.91 -13.72
C TRP A 291 -3.47 13.95 -13.49
N ARG A 292 -3.05 13.54 -12.29
CA ARG A 292 -1.62 13.59 -11.90
C ARG A 292 -0.78 12.42 -12.38
N GLY A 293 -1.39 11.29 -12.80
CA GLY A 293 -0.72 10.09 -13.31
C GLY A 293 0.30 9.49 -12.33
N ALA A 294 0.24 8.19 -12.09
CA ALA A 294 1.30 7.50 -11.34
C ALA A 294 2.45 7.17 -12.28
N ARG A 295 3.62 7.73 -12.06
CA ARG A 295 4.88 7.25 -12.65
C ARG A 295 5.38 6.06 -11.84
N ILE A 296 6.03 5.09 -12.50
CA ILE A 296 6.80 4.04 -11.81
C ILE A 296 7.81 4.75 -10.89
N PRO A 297 7.98 4.30 -9.62
CA PRO A 297 8.91 4.96 -8.69
C PRO A 297 10.27 5.17 -9.32
N GLY A 298 10.85 6.34 -9.09
CA GLY A 298 12.21 6.66 -9.51
C GLY A 298 13.25 5.85 -8.74
N ARG A 299 14.50 5.86 -9.23
CA ARG A 299 15.62 5.29 -8.49
C ARG A 299 15.83 6.12 -7.21
N GLY A 300 15.88 5.48 -6.05
CA GLY A 300 16.04 6.15 -4.75
C GLY A 300 14.74 6.47 -4.00
N GLU A 301 13.56 6.21 -4.58
CA GLU A 301 12.35 6.15 -3.77
C GLU A 301 12.49 4.99 -2.77
N VAL A 302 12.38 5.36 -1.50
CA VAL A 302 12.61 4.50 -0.33
C VAL A 302 11.96 3.13 -0.56
N LEU A 303 12.77 2.07 -0.47
CA LEU A 303 12.28 0.70 -0.34
C LEU A 303 11.26 0.68 0.80
N GLU A 304 9.99 0.53 0.49
CA GLU A 304 8.95 0.35 1.50
C GLU A 304 9.39 -0.81 2.38
N ARG A 305 9.52 -0.56 3.70
CA ARG A 305 9.90 -1.60 4.65
C ARG A 305 8.92 -2.76 4.51
N ARG A 306 9.45 -3.96 4.39
CA ARG A 306 8.76 -5.18 3.96
C ARG A 306 7.54 -5.49 4.83
N LEU A 307 6.45 -5.88 4.20
CA LEU A 307 5.31 -6.51 4.86
C LEU A 307 5.73 -7.86 5.46
N PRO A 308 4.95 -8.39 6.45
CA PRO A 308 5.18 -9.73 6.97
C PRO A 308 5.25 -10.78 5.88
N GLU A 309 6.12 -11.78 6.03
CA GLU A 309 6.30 -12.89 5.08
C GLU A 309 4.97 -13.63 4.82
N ALA A 310 4.78 -14.08 3.58
CA ALA A 310 3.62 -14.87 3.15
C ALA A 310 4.06 -16.31 2.80
N PRO A 311 4.28 -17.18 3.80
CA PRO A 311 4.79 -18.51 3.60
C PRO A 311 3.86 -19.37 2.76
N ARG A 312 4.43 -20.39 2.09
CA ARG A 312 3.67 -21.35 1.29
C ARG A 312 2.84 -22.25 2.20
N PRO A 313 1.52 -22.28 2.12
CA PRO A 313 0.70 -23.13 2.99
C PRO A 313 0.95 -24.62 2.68
N GLN A 314 1.09 -25.43 3.74
CA GLN A 314 1.26 -26.87 3.64
C GLN A 314 -0.02 -27.58 4.10
N HIS A 315 -0.28 -28.80 3.58
CA HIS A 315 -1.38 -29.65 4.03
C HIS A 315 -2.79 -29.03 4.06
N LEU A 316 -3.16 -28.24 3.02
CA LEU A 316 -4.42 -27.48 2.94
C LEU A 316 -5.65 -28.34 3.28
N TRP A 317 -5.81 -29.50 2.64
CA TRP A 317 -6.97 -30.37 2.84
C TRP A 317 -7.03 -31.00 4.24
N ARG A 318 -5.87 -31.37 4.82
CA ARG A 318 -5.84 -31.92 6.18
C ARG A 318 -6.28 -30.87 7.20
N SER A 319 -5.79 -29.65 7.08
CA SER A 319 -6.22 -28.55 7.95
C SER A 319 -7.70 -28.22 7.74
N ALA A 320 -8.16 -28.14 6.49
CA ALA A 320 -9.57 -27.88 6.17
C ALA A 320 -10.51 -28.96 6.74
N LEU A 321 -10.14 -30.24 6.67
CA LEU A 321 -10.94 -31.35 7.22
C LEU A 321 -10.98 -31.33 8.75
N ILE A 322 -9.85 -31.06 9.42
CA ILE A 322 -9.79 -31.04 10.88
C ILE A 322 -10.61 -29.87 11.43
N PHE A 323 -10.32 -28.64 10.97
CA PHE A 323 -11.00 -27.43 11.46
C PHE A 323 -12.45 -27.37 10.97
N GLY A 324 -12.69 -27.75 9.70
CA GLY A 324 -14.03 -27.82 9.14
C GLY A 324 -14.91 -28.87 9.81
N GLY A 325 -14.38 -30.09 10.06
CA GLY A 325 -15.09 -31.13 10.80
C GLY A 325 -15.43 -30.71 12.23
N GLY A 326 -14.47 -30.11 12.92
CA GLY A 326 -14.73 -29.52 14.26
C GLY A 326 -15.83 -28.46 14.23
N ALA A 327 -15.76 -27.51 13.30
CA ALA A 327 -16.79 -26.47 13.16
C ALA A 327 -18.16 -27.05 12.80
N ALA A 328 -18.21 -28.06 11.93
CA ALA A 328 -19.48 -28.75 11.55
C ALA A 328 -20.17 -29.41 12.74
N VAL A 329 -19.39 -30.00 13.63
CA VAL A 329 -19.92 -30.61 14.88
C VAL A 329 -20.39 -29.51 15.84
N LEU A 330 -19.59 -28.45 16.02
CA LEU A 330 -19.93 -27.33 16.93
C LEU A 330 -21.21 -26.60 16.50
N LEU A 331 -21.50 -26.51 15.18
CA LEU A 331 -22.74 -25.92 14.67
C LEU A 331 -23.99 -26.69 15.13
N VAL A 332 -23.87 -27.98 15.43
CA VAL A 332 -24.99 -28.81 15.93
C VAL A 332 -25.06 -28.76 17.45
N VAL A 333 -23.91 -28.84 18.12
CA VAL A 333 -23.78 -28.97 19.58
C VAL A 333 -24.03 -27.65 20.32
N PHE A 334 -23.58 -26.54 19.75
CA PHE A 334 -23.70 -25.23 20.41
C PHE A 334 -25.17 -24.77 20.55
N PRO A 335 -25.54 -24.12 21.67
CA PRO A 335 -26.79 -23.42 21.81
C PRO A 335 -26.92 -22.30 20.76
N PHE A 336 -28.18 -21.90 20.50
CA PHE A 336 -28.53 -21.00 19.36
C PHE A 336 -27.67 -19.72 19.29
N ASP A 337 -27.38 -19.12 20.40
CA ASP A 337 -26.63 -17.88 20.53
C ASP A 337 -25.14 -18.08 20.15
N PHE A 338 -24.46 -19.12 20.65
CA PHE A 338 -23.09 -19.48 20.27
C PHE A 338 -23.04 -20.01 18.83
N ARG A 339 -24.09 -20.69 18.37
CA ARG A 339 -24.20 -21.12 16.97
C ARG A 339 -24.25 -19.93 16.03
N ASN A 340 -25.06 -18.92 16.35
CA ASN A 340 -25.10 -17.66 15.58
C ASN A 340 -23.75 -16.94 15.59
N ALA A 341 -23.10 -16.85 16.76
CA ALA A 341 -21.75 -16.29 16.86
C ALA A 341 -20.71 -17.08 16.04
N LEU A 342 -20.84 -18.41 15.96
CA LEU A 342 -19.98 -19.25 15.11
C LEU A 342 -20.24 -18.99 13.62
N ILE A 343 -21.49 -18.86 13.19
CA ILE A 343 -21.85 -18.49 11.82
C ILE A 343 -21.26 -17.11 11.46
N ASN A 344 -21.39 -16.12 12.34
CA ASN A 344 -20.79 -14.79 12.15
C ASN A 344 -19.25 -14.86 12.09
N THR A 345 -18.63 -15.73 12.90
CA THR A 345 -17.18 -16.01 12.82
C THR A 345 -16.79 -16.52 11.44
N LEU A 346 -17.53 -17.50 10.91
CA LEU A 346 -17.28 -18.07 9.58
C LEU A 346 -17.42 -17.04 8.47
N ILE A 347 -18.43 -16.16 8.54
CA ILE A 347 -18.59 -15.04 7.61
C ILE A 347 -17.43 -14.03 7.77
N GLY A 348 -17.04 -13.73 9.01
CA GLY A 348 -15.88 -12.87 9.32
C GLY A 348 -14.56 -13.41 8.75
N ILE A 349 -14.37 -14.74 8.73
CA ILE A 349 -13.22 -15.40 8.08
C ILE A 349 -13.18 -15.08 6.58
N LEU A 350 -14.32 -15.16 5.87
CA LEU A 350 -14.38 -14.79 4.45
C LEU A 350 -14.03 -13.33 4.23
N MET A 351 -14.56 -12.42 5.06
CA MET A 351 -14.24 -10.99 4.99
C MET A 351 -12.74 -10.76 5.17
N ALA A 352 -12.14 -11.35 6.20
CA ALA A 352 -10.71 -11.24 6.46
C ALA A 352 -9.86 -11.90 5.36
N LEU A 353 -10.33 -13.01 4.78
CA LEU A 353 -9.64 -13.70 3.68
C LEU A 353 -9.58 -12.85 2.41
N SER A 354 -10.60 -12.01 2.14
CA SER A 354 -10.56 -11.04 1.05
C SER A 354 -9.41 -10.02 1.24
N LEU A 355 -9.16 -9.60 2.49
CA LEU A 355 -8.04 -8.73 2.83
C LEU A 355 -6.68 -9.44 2.72
N VAL A 356 -6.60 -10.72 3.04
CA VAL A 356 -5.37 -11.53 2.84
C VAL A 356 -4.96 -11.52 1.37
N VAL A 357 -5.91 -11.68 0.45
CA VAL A 357 -5.62 -11.66 -0.98
C VAL A 357 -5.11 -10.30 -1.44
N ILE A 358 -5.81 -9.22 -1.10
CA ILE A 358 -5.47 -7.89 -1.63
C ILE A 358 -4.31 -7.23 -0.89
N THR A 359 -4.34 -7.25 0.43
CA THR A 359 -3.29 -6.60 1.25
C THR A 359 -2.15 -7.57 1.53
N GLY A 360 -2.46 -8.82 1.85
CA GLY A 360 -1.46 -9.83 2.18
C GLY A 360 -0.61 -10.26 0.99
N PHE A 361 -1.20 -10.57 -0.16
CA PHE A 361 -0.45 -11.11 -1.31
C PHE A 361 0.03 -10.05 -2.30
N VAL A 362 -0.68 -8.92 -2.47
CA VAL A 362 -0.30 -7.87 -3.42
C VAL A 362 0.26 -6.62 -2.74
N GLY A 363 0.09 -6.49 -1.41
CA GLY A 363 0.55 -5.34 -0.66
C GLY A 363 -0.29 -4.07 -0.88
N GLN A 364 -1.52 -4.21 -1.41
CA GLN A 364 -2.40 -3.07 -1.66
C GLN A 364 -3.37 -2.88 -0.48
N ILE A 365 -3.32 -1.74 0.18
CA ILE A 365 -4.21 -1.44 1.30
C ILE A 365 -5.58 -1.09 0.74
N SER A 366 -6.60 -1.89 1.07
CA SER A 366 -7.97 -1.68 0.60
C SER A 366 -8.96 -1.73 1.76
N ILE A 367 -9.67 -0.62 1.99
CA ILE A 367 -10.68 -0.48 3.06
C ILE A 367 -12.11 -0.72 2.53
N ILE A 368 -12.24 -0.88 1.22
CA ILE A 368 -13.56 -0.97 0.55
C ILE A 368 -14.23 -2.33 0.71
N GLN A 369 -13.57 -3.36 1.23
CA GLN A 369 -14.03 -4.75 1.20
C GLN A 369 -15.41 -4.93 1.87
N LEU A 370 -15.64 -4.25 2.99
CA LEU A 370 -16.94 -4.29 3.67
C LEU A 370 -18.05 -3.63 2.86
N ALA A 371 -17.75 -2.52 2.16
CA ALA A 371 -18.71 -1.87 1.26
C ALA A 371 -19.06 -2.76 0.04
N LEU A 372 -18.09 -3.53 -0.47
CA LEU A 372 -18.33 -4.52 -1.53
C LEU A 372 -19.28 -5.63 -1.05
N ALA A 373 -19.09 -6.11 0.17
CA ALA A 373 -19.99 -7.04 0.80
C ALA A 373 -21.40 -6.47 0.99
N GLY A 374 -21.50 -5.23 1.47
CA GLY A 374 -22.78 -4.52 1.56
C GLY A 374 -23.46 -4.39 0.20
N ALA A 375 -22.73 -3.99 -0.85
CA ALA A 375 -23.26 -3.90 -2.21
C ALA A 375 -23.87 -5.23 -2.70
N ALA A 376 -23.22 -6.36 -2.39
CA ALA A 376 -23.78 -7.68 -2.70
C ALA A 376 -25.09 -7.95 -1.95
N GLY A 377 -25.13 -7.66 -0.63
CA GLY A 377 -26.32 -7.86 0.20
C GLY A 377 -27.50 -6.99 -0.22
N PHE A 378 -27.29 -5.70 -0.45
CA PHE A 378 -28.32 -4.78 -0.95
C PHE A 378 -28.82 -5.15 -2.34
N THR A 379 -27.95 -5.66 -3.20
CA THR A 379 -28.35 -6.16 -4.53
C THR A 379 -29.31 -7.35 -4.41
N ILE A 380 -29.08 -8.28 -3.48
CA ILE A 380 -30.00 -9.41 -3.23
C ILE A 380 -31.38 -8.88 -2.87
N SER A 381 -31.45 -7.97 -1.91
CA SER A 381 -32.73 -7.37 -1.48
C SER A 381 -33.43 -6.68 -2.65
N HIS A 382 -32.71 -5.86 -3.42
CA HIS A 382 -33.26 -5.15 -4.57
C HIS A 382 -33.76 -6.08 -5.68
N MET A 383 -33.03 -7.15 -6.00
CA MET A 383 -33.41 -8.17 -6.97
C MET A 383 -34.69 -8.90 -6.53
N ALA A 384 -34.80 -9.21 -5.25
CA ALA A 384 -35.98 -9.90 -4.72
C ALA A 384 -37.21 -9.00 -4.68
N SER A 385 -37.08 -7.75 -4.18
CA SER A 385 -38.21 -6.82 -4.00
C SER A 385 -38.75 -6.28 -5.32
N ASN A 386 -37.88 -5.95 -6.28
CA ASN A 386 -38.29 -5.28 -7.51
C ASN A 386 -38.50 -6.23 -8.70
N PHE A 387 -37.79 -7.36 -8.74
CA PHE A 387 -37.81 -8.28 -9.87
C PHE A 387 -38.29 -9.68 -9.49
N GLY A 388 -38.57 -9.96 -8.22
CA GLY A 388 -38.98 -11.30 -7.75
C GLY A 388 -37.87 -12.37 -7.91
N ILE A 389 -36.60 -11.95 -8.14
CA ILE A 389 -35.49 -12.86 -8.33
C ILE A 389 -34.93 -13.24 -6.97
N THR A 390 -34.96 -14.53 -6.63
CA THR A 390 -34.48 -15.07 -5.36
C THR A 390 -33.16 -15.85 -5.53
N PHE A 391 -32.74 -16.57 -4.48
CA PHE A 391 -31.59 -17.47 -4.52
C PHE A 391 -31.77 -18.59 -5.59
N PRO A 392 -30.72 -18.97 -6.36
CA PRO A 392 -29.34 -18.49 -6.27
C PRO A 392 -29.02 -17.26 -7.17
N LEU A 393 -29.92 -16.88 -8.08
CA LEU A 393 -29.67 -15.85 -9.09
C LEU A 393 -29.44 -14.46 -8.46
N ALA A 394 -30.20 -14.11 -7.42
CA ALA A 394 -30.00 -12.86 -6.68
C ALA A 394 -28.59 -12.80 -6.04
N ALA A 395 -28.11 -13.91 -5.47
CA ALA A 395 -26.77 -14.00 -4.89
C ALA A 395 -25.67 -13.84 -5.96
N LEU A 396 -25.83 -14.48 -7.13
CA LEU A 396 -24.91 -14.33 -8.26
C LEU A 396 -24.87 -12.88 -8.76
N ALA A 397 -26.03 -12.22 -8.87
CA ALA A 397 -26.12 -10.80 -9.23
C ALA A 397 -25.39 -9.92 -8.20
N GLY A 398 -25.61 -10.17 -6.90
CA GLY A 398 -24.91 -9.46 -5.81
C GLY A 398 -23.40 -9.61 -5.88
N ILE A 399 -22.90 -10.82 -6.07
CA ILE A 399 -21.47 -11.08 -6.25
C ILE A 399 -20.94 -10.37 -7.50
N ALA A 400 -21.68 -10.41 -8.62
CA ALA A 400 -21.28 -9.74 -9.85
C ALA A 400 -21.16 -8.20 -9.66
N VAL A 401 -22.11 -7.58 -8.94
CA VAL A 401 -22.06 -6.15 -8.60
C VAL A 401 -20.84 -5.84 -7.71
N ALA A 402 -20.57 -6.64 -6.68
CA ALA A 402 -19.39 -6.50 -5.84
C ALA A 402 -18.09 -6.57 -6.65
N VAL A 403 -17.98 -7.55 -7.57
CA VAL A 403 -16.82 -7.69 -8.46
C VAL A 403 -16.71 -6.51 -9.41
N ALA A 404 -17.81 -6.03 -9.99
CA ALA A 404 -17.81 -4.87 -10.89
C ALA A 404 -17.28 -3.61 -10.18
N ILE A 405 -17.76 -3.33 -8.95
CA ILE A 405 -17.27 -2.21 -8.13
C ILE A 405 -15.80 -2.44 -7.76
N GLY A 406 -15.41 -3.66 -7.43
CA GLY A 406 -14.02 -4.04 -7.14
C GLY A 406 -13.09 -3.82 -8.33
N VAL A 407 -13.53 -4.12 -9.55
CA VAL A 407 -12.78 -3.84 -10.80
C VAL A 407 -12.65 -2.34 -11.04
N VAL A 408 -13.72 -1.55 -10.82
CA VAL A 408 -13.66 -0.09 -10.93
C VAL A 408 -12.64 0.49 -9.94
N THR A 409 -12.63 0.01 -8.70
CA THR A 409 -11.65 0.45 -7.70
C THR A 409 -10.23 -0.01 -8.04
N ALA A 410 -10.05 -1.17 -8.68
CA ALA A 410 -8.76 -1.63 -9.17
C ALA A 410 -8.13 -0.70 -10.21
N ILE A 411 -8.95 -0.05 -11.06
CA ILE A 411 -8.45 0.93 -12.04
C ILE A 411 -7.75 2.10 -11.33
N SER A 412 -8.30 2.55 -10.19
CA SER A 412 -7.65 3.56 -9.34
C SER A 412 -6.36 3.01 -8.72
N ALA A 413 -6.37 1.78 -8.21
CA ALA A 413 -5.24 1.12 -7.57
C ALA A 413 -4.04 0.86 -8.51
N VAL A 414 -4.28 0.76 -9.81
CA VAL A 414 -3.21 0.66 -10.82
C VAL A 414 -2.36 1.92 -10.88
N ARG A 415 -2.96 3.09 -10.62
CA ARG A 415 -2.30 4.40 -10.71
C ARG A 415 -1.81 4.93 -9.36
N VAL A 416 -2.31 4.37 -8.24
CA VAL A 416 -2.06 4.85 -6.88
C VAL A 416 -1.40 3.76 -6.06
N ARG A 417 -0.48 4.11 -5.17
CA ARG A 417 0.28 3.16 -4.37
C ARG A 417 0.26 3.49 -2.89
N GLY A 418 0.56 2.46 -2.09
CA GLY A 418 0.78 2.61 -0.65
C GLY A 418 -0.41 3.24 0.07
N VAL A 419 -0.13 4.18 0.95
CA VAL A 419 -1.12 4.80 1.84
C VAL A 419 -2.17 5.63 1.09
N SER A 420 -1.81 6.23 -0.05
CA SER A 420 -2.77 7.00 -0.87
C SER A 420 -3.91 6.12 -1.41
N LEU A 421 -3.65 4.83 -1.66
CA LEU A 421 -4.70 3.89 -2.05
C LEU A 421 -5.68 3.61 -0.90
N ALA A 422 -5.19 3.53 0.34
CA ALA A 422 -6.05 3.37 1.51
C ALA A 422 -7.03 4.55 1.63
N VAL A 423 -6.57 5.78 1.37
CA VAL A 423 -7.44 6.98 1.35
C VAL A 423 -8.52 6.88 0.28
N VAL A 424 -8.15 6.48 -0.94
CA VAL A 424 -9.11 6.29 -2.05
C VAL A 424 -10.16 5.24 -1.70
N THR A 425 -9.73 4.10 -1.17
CA THR A 425 -10.64 3.00 -0.86
C THR A 425 -11.51 3.26 0.36
N LEU A 426 -11.02 4.05 1.34
CA LEU A 426 -11.82 4.54 2.46
C LEU A 426 -12.89 5.53 1.98
N ALA A 427 -12.50 6.53 1.18
CA ALA A 427 -13.46 7.48 0.62
C ALA A 427 -14.49 6.79 -0.27
N GLY A 428 -14.07 5.78 -1.04
CA GLY A 428 -14.98 4.93 -1.82
C GLY A 428 -15.95 4.14 -0.96
N ALA A 429 -15.49 3.58 0.16
CA ALA A 429 -16.36 2.85 1.09
C ALA A 429 -17.42 3.76 1.71
N VAL A 430 -17.02 4.97 2.14
CA VAL A 430 -17.96 5.97 2.68
C VAL A 430 -18.94 6.43 1.61
N ALA A 431 -18.46 6.74 0.40
CA ALA A 431 -19.34 7.16 -0.69
C ALA A 431 -20.37 6.08 -1.07
N ILE A 432 -19.97 4.81 -1.12
CA ILE A 432 -20.89 3.68 -1.37
C ILE A 432 -21.92 3.55 -0.24
N ASN A 433 -21.48 3.67 1.01
CA ASN A 433 -22.38 3.60 2.17
C ASN A 433 -23.38 4.75 2.13
N SER A 434 -22.90 6.00 2.10
CA SER A 434 -23.76 7.20 2.20
C SER A 434 -24.66 7.39 0.96
N PHE A 435 -24.11 7.25 -0.25
CA PHE A 435 -24.85 7.49 -1.49
C PHE A 435 -25.66 6.26 -1.93
N GLY A 436 -25.10 5.04 -1.74
CA GLY A 436 -25.74 3.79 -2.15
C GLY A 436 -26.67 3.22 -1.10
N PHE A 437 -26.15 2.90 0.10
CA PHE A 437 -26.90 2.12 1.09
C PHE A 437 -27.93 2.94 1.88
N GLN A 438 -27.65 4.22 2.13
CA GLN A 438 -28.60 5.12 2.77
C GLN A 438 -29.70 5.64 1.81
N ASN A 439 -29.58 5.36 0.53
CA ASN A 439 -30.60 5.69 -0.47
C ASN A 439 -31.87 4.88 -0.24
N THR A 440 -33.04 5.55 -0.16
CA THR A 440 -34.33 4.91 0.14
C THR A 440 -34.77 3.92 -0.93
N THR A 441 -34.43 4.13 -2.20
CA THR A 441 -34.80 3.22 -3.30
C THR A 441 -33.91 2.00 -3.41
N TRP A 442 -32.66 2.09 -2.99
CA TRP A 442 -31.67 0.99 -3.10
C TRP A 442 -31.38 0.32 -1.76
N GLY A 443 -31.27 1.11 -0.71
CA GLY A 443 -30.89 0.64 0.62
C GLY A 443 -32.03 0.59 1.64
N GLY A 444 -33.25 0.92 1.26
CA GLY A 444 -34.38 0.95 2.19
C GLY A 444 -34.32 2.05 3.26
N GLY A 445 -33.38 2.97 3.15
CA GLY A 445 -33.14 4.02 4.14
C GLY A 445 -32.67 3.48 5.49
N GLY A 446 -32.99 4.19 6.58
CA GLY A 446 -32.62 3.80 7.94
C GLY A 446 -33.32 2.54 8.50
N LEU A 447 -34.37 2.08 7.87
CA LEU A 447 -35.14 0.89 8.31
C LEU A 447 -34.52 -0.44 7.82
N GLY A 448 -33.56 -0.38 6.91
CA GLY A 448 -32.95 -1.53 6.27
C GLY A 448 -33.83 -2.17 5.19
N SER A 449 -33.23 -3.01 4.38
CA SER A 449 -33.89 -3.71 3.26
C SER A 449 -34.08 -5.18 3.59
N PRO A 450 -35.30 -5.77 3.44
CA PRO A 450 -35.54 -7.18 3.73
C PRO A 450 -34.84 -8.07 2.71
N VAL A 451 -34.38 -9.22 3.16
CA VAL A 451 -33.74 -10.26 2.33
C VAL A 451 -34.60 -11.51 2.37
N PRO A 452 -34.96 -12.09 1.22
CA PRO A 452 -35.77 -13.29 1.17
C PRO A 452 -35.00 -14.50 1.74
N GLU A 453 -35.74 -15.54 2.11
CA GLU A 453 -35.17 -16.80 2.56
C GLU A 453 -34.33 -17.48 1.47
N MET A 454 -33.31 -18.24 1.89
CA MET A 454 -32.39 -18.94 1.00
C MET A 454 -32.98 -20.29 0.58
N ASN A 455 -33.94 -20.26 -0.39
CA ASN A 455 -34.59 -21.42 -0.91
C ASN A 455 -34.02 -21.88 -2.26
N TRP A 456 -33.66 -23.16 -2.37
CA TRP A 456 -33.17 -23.77 -3.60
C TRP A 456 -34.02 -24.97 -3.98
N PHE A 457 -34.84 -24.87 -5.04
CA PHE A 457 -35.76 -25.91 -5.50
C PHE A 457 -36.63 -26.51 -4.39
N GLY A 458 -37.15 -25.68 -3.47
CA GLY A 458 -37.96 -26.13 -2.35
C GLY A 458 -37.19 -26.61 -1.11
N LEU A 459 -35.85 -26.64 -1.16
CA LEU A 459 -35.00 -26.89 0.00
C LEU A 459 -34.68 -25.58 0.68
N ASP A 460 -35.09 -25.40 1.92
CA ASP A 460 -34.73 -24.28 2.75
C ASP A 460 -33.28 -24.47 3.27
N LEU A 461 -32.36 -23.64 2.78
CA LEU A 461 -30.96 -23.62 3.17
C LEU A 461 -30.65 -22.45 4.13
N GLY A 462 -31.66 -21.68 4.47
CA GLY A 462 -31.53 -20.47 5.29
C GLY A 462 -31.44 -20.75 6.81
N PRO A 463 -31.31 -19.69 7.60
CA PRO A 463 -31.29 -19.76 9.07
C PRO A 463 -32.58 -20.40 9.66
N ASN A 464 -33.67 -20.32 8.93
CA ASN A 464 -34.99 -20.84 9.35
C ASN A 464 -35.24 -22.29 8.94
N ALA A 465 -34.29 -22.96 8.26
CA ALA A 465 -34.43 -24.33 7.81
C ALA A 465 -34.89 -25.29 8.93
N GLY A 466 -35.64 -26.33 8.57
CA GLY A 466 -36.34 -27.19 9.51
C GLY A 466 -35.44 -28.01 10.44
N PHE A 467 -34.20 -28.34 10.02
CA PHE A 467 -33.23 -29.05 10.89
C PHE A 467 -32.71 -28.13 12.00
N ARG A 468 -32.84 -28.56 13.25
CA ARG A 468 -32.44 -27.81 14.42
C ARG A 468 -31.20 -28.41 15.07
N GLY A 469 -30.44 -27.59 15.83
CA GLY A 469 -29.38 -28.09 16.70
C GLY A 469 -29.94 -28.89 17.90
N ILE A 470 -29.05 -29.38 18.76
CA ILE A 470 -29.42 -30.13 19.97
C ILE A 470 -30.36 -29.35 20.88
N ASP A 471 -30.28 -28.01 20.86
CA ASP A 471 -31.11 -27.09 21.64
C ASP A 471 -32.49 -26.83 21.04
N GLY A 472 -32.79 -27.35 19.85
CA GLY A 472 -34.07 -27.17 19.15
C GLY A 472 -34.33 -25.75 18.59
N ASN A 473 -33.40 -24.83 18.72
CA ASN A 473 -33.57 -23.41 18.37
C ASN A 473 -32.95 -23.02 17.00
N GLN A 474 -33.30 -21.82 16.52
CA GLN A 474 -32.69 -21.17 15.35
C GLN A 474 -31.42 -20.38 15.78
N PRO A 475 -30.45 -20.09 14.87
CA PRO A 475 -30.43 -20.46 13.45
C PRO A 475 -30.19 -21.95 13.21
N SER A 476 -30.68 -22.45 12.06
CA SER A 476 -30.46 -23.83 11.68
C SER A 476 -28.98 -24.18 11.44
N PRO A 477 -28.48 -25.34 11.89
CA PRO A 477 -27.17 -25.86 11.51
C PRO A 477 -26.95 -25.98 10.01
N VAL A 478 -28.02 -26.19 9.22
CA VAL A 478 -27.96 -26.32 7.75
C VAL A 478 -27.35 -25.08 7.13
N PHE A 479 -27.81 -23.86 7.53
CA PHE A 479 -27.23 -22.62 7.08
C PHE A 479 -25.76 -22.50 7.49
N GLY A 480 -25.44 -22.87 8.72
CA GLY A 480 -24.06 -22.89 9.21
C GLY A 480 -23.15 -23.78 8.37
N TRP A 481 -23.64 -24.97 7.95
CA TRP A 481 -22.89 -25.86 7.05
C TRP A 481 -22.72 -25.28 5.65
N VAL A 482 -23.74 -24.60 5.11
CA VAL A 482 -23.58 -23.85 3.83
C VAL A 482 -22.49 -22.80 3.94
N VAL A 483 -22.51 -21.98 4.99
CA VAL A 483 -21.46 -20.99 5.23
C VAL A 483 -20.08 -21.67 5.37
N LEU A 484 -19.99 -22.75 6.12
CA LEU A 484 -18.74 -23.49 6.33
C LEU A 484 -18.16 -24.05 5.02
N ILE A 485 -19.02 -24.56 4.12
CA ILE A 485 -18.60 -25.04 2.79
C ILE A 485 -17.93 -23.89 2.01
N PHE A 486 -18.56 -22.71 1.97
CA PHE A 486 -17.97 -21.55 1.30
C PHE A 486 -16.64 -21.12 1.95
N VAL A 487 -16.53 -21.14 3.29
CA VAL A 487 -15.28 -20.85 4.00
C VAL A 487 -14.17 -21.84 3.63
N ILE A 488 -14.48 -23.16 3.64
CA ILE A 488 -13.51 -24.19 3.26
C ILE A 488 -13.05 -23.99 1.81
N LEU A 489 -13.98 -23.81 0.89
CA LEU A 489 -13.67 -23.57 -0.52
C LEU A 489 -12.81 -22.32 -0.71
N ALA A 490 -13.13 -21.23 -0.02
CA ALA A 490 -12.36 -19.99 -0.10
C ALA A 490 -10.95 -20.16 0.51
N CYS A 491 -10.81 -20.76 1.70
CA CYS A 491 -9.52 -21.02 2.34
C CYS A 491 -8.62 -21.92 1.49
N VAL A 492 -9.19 -23.02 0.96
CA VAL A 492 -8.47 -23.94 0.07
C VAL A 492 -8.13 -23.26 -1.25
N GLY A 493 -9.08 -22.49 -1.83
CA GLY A 493 -8.89 -21.72 -3.06
C GLY A 493 -7.77 -20.68 -2.92
N VAL A 494 -7.75 -19.91 -1.83
CA VAL A 494 -6.67 -18.94 -1.54
C VAL A 494 -5.33 -19.65 -1.28
N GLY A 495 -5.37 -20.84 -0.66
CA GLY A 495 -4.17 -21.67 -0.50
C GLY A 495 -3.59 -22.14 -1.83
N TYR A 496 -4.43 -22.58 -2.76
CA TYR A 496 -4.01 -22.94 -4.12
C TYR A 496 -3.58 -21.71 -4.93
N LEU A 497 -4.27 -20.57 -4.76
CA LEU A 497 -3.87 -19.30 -5.35
C LEU A 497 -2.42 -18.97 -4.95
N ARG A 498 -2.06 -19.04 -3.64
CA ARG A 498 -0.69 -18.78 -3.15
C ARG A 498 0.34 -19.74 -3.77
N ARG A 499 0.01 -21.00 -3.97
CA ARG A 499 0.89 -22.01 -4.60
C ARG A 499 1.00 -21.82 -6.11
N GLY A 500 -0.04 -21.27 -6.73
CA GLY A 500 -0.15 -21.14 -8.18
C GLY A 500 0.64 -19.97 -8.76
N LYS A 501 0.74 -19.92 -10.09
CA LYS A 501 1.41 -18.86 -10.86
C LYS A 501 0.95 -17.47 -10.45
N LEU A 502 -0.36 -17.23 -10.38
CA LEU A 502 -0.92 -15.91 -10.07
C LEU A 502 -0.53 -15.44 -8.66
N GLY A 503 -0.53 -16.33 -7.65
CA GLY A 503 -0.09 -15.99 -6.30
C GLY A 503 1.40 -15.67 -6.22
N GLN A 504 2.25 -16.38 -6.96
CA GLN A 504 3.67 -16.05 -7.08
C GLN A 504 3.87 -14.68 -7.73
N GLN A 505 3.11 -14.37 -8.80
CA GLN A 505 3.13 -13.04 -9.43
C GLN A 505 2.64 -11.93 -8.50
N MET A 506 1.60 -12.18 -7.69
CA MET A 506 1.12 -11.25 -6.68
C MET A 506 2.23 -10.91 -5.67
N LEU A 507 2.94 -11.91 -5.15
CA LEU A 507 4.04 -11.72 -4.22
C LEU A 507 5.26 -11.05 -4.88
N ALA A 508 5.56 -11.35 -6.14
CA ALA A 508 6.59 -10.67 -6.90
C ALA A 508 6.28 -9.16 -7.05
N VAL A 509 5.04 -8.81 -7.42
CA VAL A 509 4.57 -7.41 -7.52
C VAL A 509 4.58 -6.73 -6.15
N ARG A 510 4.20 -7.43 -5.08
CA ARG A 510 4.26 -6.95 -3.71
C ARG A 510 5.69 -6.61 -3.28
N SER A 511 6.63 -7.48 -3.60
CA SER A 511 8.03 -7.35 -3.23
C SER A 511 8.70 -6.18 -3.95
N ASN A 512 8.59 -6.15 -5.28
CA ASN A 512 9.10 -5.06 -6.11
C ASN A 512 8.43 -5.04 -7.50
N GLU A 513 7.63 -4.02 -7.77
CA GLU A 513 6.93 -3.88 -9.06
C GLU A 513 7.90 -3.69 -10.25
N ARG A 514 9.06 -3.04 -10.04
CA ARG A 514 10.06 -2.86 -11.11
C ARG A 514 10.74 -4.18 -11.46
N ALA A 515 11.16 -4.92 -10.42
CA ALA A 515 11.77 -6.23 -10.60
C ALA A 515 10.79 -7.24 -11.23
N ALA A 516 9.50 -7.19 -10.84
CA ALA A 516 8.45 -7.98 -11.44
C ALA A 516 8.26 -7.64 -12.94
N ALA A 517 8.25 -6.35 -13.29
CA ALA A 517 8.16 -5.93 -14.69
C ALA A 517 9.39 -6.36 -15.51
N ALA A 518 10.58 -6.30 -14.94
CA ALA A 518 11.81 -6.82 -15.58
C ALA A 518 11.78 -8.35 -15.77
N ALA A 519 11.00 -9.06 -14.93
CA ALA A 519 10.73 -10.51 -15.06
C ALA A 519 9.49 -10.80 -15.93
N ALA A 520 9.13 -9.93 -16.87
CA ALA A 520 8.01 -10.05 -17.79
C ALA A 520 6.60 -10.08 -17.17
N ILE A 521 6.45 -9.82 -15.87
CA ILE A 521 5.16 -9.76 -15.17
C ILE A 521 4.53 -8.39 -15.38
N ASN A 522 3.24 -8.34 -15.75
CA ASN A 522 2.50 -7.10 -15.83
C ASN A 522 1.86 -6.73 -14.47
N PRO A 523 2.36 -5.73 -13.73
CA PRO A 523 1.84 -5.39 -12.40
C PRO A 523 0.37 -4.94 -12.42
N ARG A 524 -0.08 -4.30 -13.52
CA ARG A 524 -1.46 -3.81 -13.67
C ARG A 524 -2.47 -4.96 -13.70
N THR A 525 -2.18 -5.97 -14.52
CA THR A 525 -3.04 -7.15 -14.69
C THR A 525 -3.10 -7.96 -13.40
N VAL A 526 -1.96 -8.13 -12.72
CA VAL A 526 -1.89 -8.83 -11.44
C VAL A 526 -2.74 -8.15 -10.36
N LYS A 527 -2.64 -6.81 -10.26
CA LYS A 527 -3.47 -6.03 -9.34
C LYS A 527 -4.96 -6.16 -9.66
N LEU A 528 -5.34 -6.09 -10.94
CA LEU A 528 -6.72 -6.23 -11.37
C LEU A 528 -7.31 -7.59 -10.94
N TYR A 529 -6.59 -8.69 -11.18
CA TYR A 529 -7.02 -10.02 -10.75
C TYR A 529 -7.14 -10.12 -9.23
N ALA A 530 -6.19 -9.54 -8.49
CA ALA A 530 -6.25 -9.56 -7.03
C ALA A 530 -7.47 -8.83 -6.47
N PHE A 531 -7.80 -7.65 -7.00
CA PHE A 531 -9.00 -6.91 -6.63
C PHE A 531 -10.28 -7.68 -6.98
N SER A 532 -10.33 -8.30 -8.16
CA SER A 532 -11.48 -9.09 -8.60
C SER A 532 -11.72 -10.29 -7.69
N ILE A 533 -10.65 -11.05 -7.34
CA ILE A 533 -10.74 -12.21 -6.44
C ILE A 533 -11.15 -11.78 -5.04
N ALA A 534 -10.54 -10.71 -4.52
CA ALA A 534 -10.88 -10.18 -3.20
C ALA A 534 -12.34 -9.69 -3.16
N ALA A 535 -12.80 -9.00 -4.20
CA ALA A 535 -14.19 -8.55 -4.32
C ALA A 535 -15.18 -9.72 -4.45
N PHE A 536 -14.81 -10.78 -5.16
CA PHE A 536 -15.60 -12.01 -5.23
C PHE A 536 -15.79 -12.62 -3.84
N ILE A 537 -14.70 -12.80 -3.07
CA ILE A 537 -14.76 -13.37 -1.72
C ILE A 537 -15.59 -12.45 -0.79
N ALA A 538 -15.38 -11.13 -0.86
CA ALA A 538 -16.16 -10.16 -0.09
C ALA A 538 -17.65 -10.18 -0.48
N GLY A 539 -17.97 -10.32 -1.77
CA GLY A 539 -19.33 -10.45 -2.28
C GLY A 539 -20.03 -11.71 -1.76
N VAL A 540 -19.33 -12.85 -1.77
CA VAL A 540 -19.85 -14.11 -1.18
C VAL A 540 -20.13 -13.92 0.30
N ALA A 541 -19.19 -13.31 1.05
CA ALA A 541 -19.38 -13.03 2.47
C ALA A 541 -20.58 -12.11 2.72
N GLY A 542 -20.76 -11.08 1.89
CA GLY A 542 -21.90 -10.16 1.97
C GLY A 542 -23.25 -10.81 1.68
N CYS A 543 -23.31 -11.72 0.70
CA CYS A 543 -24.50 -12.50 0.44
C CYS A 543 -24.88 -13.40 1.64
N LEU A 544 -23.90 -14.12 2.19
CA LEU A 544 -24.12 -14.99 3.36
C LEU A 544 -24.53 -14.18 4.59
N TYR A 545 -23.93 -13.00 4.76
CA TYR A 545 -24.30 -12.06 5.83
C TYR A 545 -25.76 -11.60 5.68
N ALA A 546 -26.16 -11.22 4.47
CA ALA A 546 -27.52 -10.75 4.18
C ALA A 546 -28.56 -11.84 4.48
N TYR A 547 -28.32 -13.08 4.09
CA TYR A 547 -29.19 -14.22 4.40
C TYR A 547 -29.20 -14.56 5.89
N ASN A 548 -28.06 -14.42 6.61
CA ASN A 548 -28.01 -14.70 8.06
C ASN A 548 -28.92 -13.77 8.87
N PHE A 549 -28.99 -12.51 8.49
CA PHE A 549 -29.77 -11.52 9.24
C PHE A 549 -31.19 -11.28 8.69
N GLY A 550 -31.51 -11.81 7.50
CA GLY A 550 -32.80 -11.57 6.85
C GLY A 550 -33.10 -10.11 6.49
N SER A 551 -32.15 -9.21 6.76
CA SER A 551 -32.24 -7.79 6.42
C SER A 551 -30.83 -7.19 6.29
N VAL A 552 -30.68 -6.15 5.46
CA VAL A 552 -29.44 -5.43 5.23
C VAL A 552 -29.64 -3.97 5.62
N SER A 553 -28.79 -3.45 6.51
CA SER A 553 -28.81 -2.05 6.98
C SER A 553 -27.47 -1.38 6.71
N SER A 554 -27.50 -0.08 6.35
CA SER A 554 -26.30 0.72 6.08
C SER A 554 -25.33 0.79 7.27
N ASP A 555 -25.86 0.77 8.50
CA ASP A 555 -25.05 0.89 9.72
C ASP A 555 -24.07 -0.26 9.95
N ARG A 556 -24.36 -1.42 9.35
CA ARG A 556 -23.50 -2.60 9.47
C ARG A 556 -22.31 -2.59 8.50
N PHE A 557 -22.33 -1.71 7.51
CA PHE A 557 -21.31 -1.56 6.48
C PHE A 557 -20.65 -0.18 6.53
N ASP A 558 -20.61 0.40 7.71
CA ASP A 558 -20.03 1.72 7.96
C ASP A 558 -18.48 1.71 7.89
N ALA A 559 -17.91 2.90 7.82
CA ALA A 559 -16.47 3.08 7.70
C ALA A 559 -15.70 2.54 8.91
N PHE A 560 -16.23 2.67 10.14
CA PHE A 560 -15.53 2.22 11.35
C PHE A 560 -15.49 0.70 11.45
N THR A 561 -16.58 0.04 11.07
CA THR A 561 -16.61 -1.43 10.95
C THR A 561 -15.63 -1.91 9.89
N ALA A 562 -15.50 -1.20 8.75
CA ALA A 562 -14.49 -1.51 7.74
C ALA A 562 -13.05 -1.33 8.25
N LEU A 563 -12.79 -0.27 9.02
CA LEU A 563 -11.50 -0.02 9.64
C LEU A 563 -11.15 -1.06 10.71
N SER A 564 -12.14 -1.47 11.53
CA SER A 564 -11.95 -2.52 12.53
C SER A 564 -11.63 -3.88 11.90
N LEU A 565 -12.26 -4.20 10.77
CA LEU A 565 -11.98 -5.44 10.03
C LEU A 565 -10.51 -5.51 9.57
N ILE A 566 -9.97 -4.42 9.03
CA ILE A 566 -8.54 -4.36 8.64
C ILE A 566 -7.65 -4.47 9.89
N ALA A 567 -7.99 -3.78 10.97
CA ALA A 567 -7.27 -3.84 12.22
C ALA A 567 -7.17 -5.28 12.74
N PHE A 568 -8.28 -6.01 12.76
CA PHE A 568 -8.33 -7.39 13.19
C PHE A 568 -7.62 -8.35 12.22
N ALA A 569 -7.74 -8.13 10.91
CA ALA A 569 -7.01 -8.91 9.92
C ALA A 569 -5.49 -8.75 10.08
N TYR A 570 -5.03 -7.54 10.40
CA TYR A 570 -3.61 -7.30 10.65
C TYR A 570 -3.14 -7.91 11.97
N ALA A 571 -3.91 -7.74 13.05
CA ALA A 571 -3.62 -8.36 14.35
C ALA A 571 -3.58 -9.90 14.26
N GLY A 572 -4.48 -10.49 13.47
CA GLY A 572 -4.49 -11.91 13.18
C GLY A 572 -3.27 -12.39 12.38
N GLY A 573 -2.77 -11.59 11.48
CA GLY A 573 -1.69 -11.90 10.53
C GLY A 573 -2.17 -11.84 9.09
N ILE A 574 -2.14 -10.67 8.50
CA ILE A 574 -2.77 -10.32 7.20
C ILE A 574 -2.23 -11.10 6.00
N THR A 575 -1.11 -11.80 6.13
CA THR A 575 -0.50 -12.59 5.05
C THR A 575 -0.84 -14.07 5.11
N LEU A 576 -1.56 -14.50 6.17
CA LEU A 576 -1.80 -15.91 6.48
C LEU A 576 -3.29 -16.24 6.46
N ILE A 577 -3.64 -17.43 5.93
CA ILE A 577 -5.01 -17.96 6.01
C ILE A 577 -5.42 -18.19 7.49
N SER A 578 -4.49 -18.68 8.32
CA SER A 578 -4.71 -18.81 9.77
C SER A 578 -4.93 -17.46 10.46
N GLY A 579 -4.32 -16.39 9.94
CA GLY A 579 -4.57 -15.02 10.38
C GLY A 579 -6.00 -14.56 10.08
N ALA A 580 -6.55 -14.93 8.91
CA ALA A 580 -7.95 -14.66 8.60
C ALA A 580 -8.91 -15.42 9.53
N VAL A 581 -8.59 -16.66 9.91
CA VAL A 581 -9.36 -17.41 10.90
C VAL A 581 -9.36 -16.71 12.26
N PHE A 582 -8.20 -16.26 12.72
CA PHE A 582 -8.10 -15.49 13.97
C PHE A 582 -8.89 -14.17 13.89
N ALA A 583 -8.75 -13.44 12.79
CA ALA A 583 -9.51 -12.20 12.54
C ALA A 583 -11.03 -12.44 12.56
N GLY A 584 -11.50 -13.53 11.95
CA GLY A 584 -12.90 -13.93 11.99
C GLY A 584 -13.40 -14.20 13.41
N LEU A 585 -12.58 -14.85 14.26
CA LEU A 585 -12.93 -15.12 15.66
C LEU A 585 -13.11 -13.84 16.49
N ILE A 586 -12.37 -12.78 16.16
CA ILE A 586 -12.43 -11.47 16.82
C ILE A 586 -13.21 -10.43 16.05
N SER A 587 -13.91 -10.79 14.97
CA SER A 587 -14.77 -9.84 14.23
C SER A 587 -16.03 -9.48 15.02
N ALA A 588 -16.72 -8.42 14.61
CA ALA A 588 -17.95 -7.98 15.28
C ALA A 588 -18.99 -9.13 15.32
N GLN A 589 -19.62 -9.32 16.47
CA GLN A 589 -20.63 -10.39 16.71
C GLN A 589 -20.13 -11.83 16.55
N ALA A 590 -18.82 -12.05 16.44
CA ALA A 590 -18.20 -13.37 16.38
C ALA A 590 -18.07 -14.02 17.77
N MET A 591 -17.48 -15.21 17.82
CA MET A 591 -17.38 -16.02 19.03
C MET A 591 -16.74 -15.31 20.22
N ILE A 592 -15.60 -14.63 20.01
CA ILE A 592 -14.88 -13.97 21.14
C ILE A 592 -15.66 -12.75 21.66
N PRO A 593 -16.08 -11.78 20.83
CA PRO A 593 -16.90 -10.66 21.30
C PRO A 593 -18.18 -11.13 21.97
N TYR A 594 -18.87 -12.11 21.39
CA TYR A 594 -20.10 -12.63 21.97
C TYR A 594 -19.86 -13.27 23.34
N ALA A 595 -18.82 -14.07 23.50
CA ALA A 595 -18.48 -14.69 24.79
C ALA A 595 -18.11 -13.63 25.86
N LEU A 596 -17.37 -12.59 25.47
CA LEU A 596 -17.01 -11.48 26.36
C LEU A 596 -18.24 -10.67 26.80
N ASP A 597 -19.18 -10.42 25.89
CA ASP A 597 -20.43 -9.73 26.23
C ASP A 597 -21.28 -10.60 27.18
N LYS A 598 -21.46 -11.88 26.86
CA LYS A 598 -22.31 -12.81 27.65
C LYS A 598 -21.76 -13.08 29.04
N TRP A 599 -20.44 -13.22 29.19
CA TRP A 599 -19.83 -13.62 30.46
C TRP A 599 -19.37 -12.43 31.32
N PHE A 600 -19.01 -11.32 30.67
CA PHE A 600 -18.42 -10.15 31.35
C PHE A 600 -19.20 -8.85 31.14
N GLY A 601 -20.30 -8.86 30.35
CA GLY A 601 -21.08 -7.66 30.02
C GLY A 601 -20.31 -6.62 29.19
N LEU A 602 -19.27 -7.07 28.47
CA LEU A 602 -18.45 -6.20 27.62
C LEU A 602 -19.11 -6.08 26.24
N ASN A 603 -19.95 -5.06 26.05
CA ASN A 603 -20.64 -4.79 24.79
C ASN A 603 -19.68 -4.46 23.63
N GLY A 604 -20.23 -4.32 22.41
CA GLY A 604 -19.44 -4.11 21.21
C GLY A 604 -18.47 -2.94 21.26
N ASN A 605 -18.79 -1.84 21.96
CA ASN A 605 -17.89 -0.69 22.09
C ASN A 605 -16.66 -0.99 22.94
N TRP A 606 -16.79 -1.76 24.02
CA TRP A 606 -15.65 -2.27 24.79
C TRP A 606 -14.74 -3.14 23.96
N PHE A 607 -15.35 -3.98 23.12
CA PHE A 607 -14.61 -4.85 22.23
C PHE A 607 -13.80 -4.08 21.18
N LEU A 608 -14.37 -3.03 20.58
CA LEU A 608 -13.67 -2.14 19.64
C LEU A 608 -12.51 -1.41 20.33
N LEU A 609 -12.70 -0.97 21.59
CA LEU A 609 -11.64 -0.34 22.38
C LEU A 609 -10.48 -1.32 22.61
N PHE A 610 -10.77 -2.52 23.13
CA PHE A 610 -9.74 -3.55 23.32
C PHE A 610 -9.10 -3.98 21.99
N GLY A 611 -9.88 -4.07 20.92
CA GLY A 611 -9.39 -4.35 19.59
C GLY A 611 -8.33 -3.36 19.13
N GLY A 612 -8.59 -2.06 19.32
CA GLY A 612 -7.62 -0.99 19.04
C GLY A 612 -6.35 -1.09 19.88
N VAL A 613 -6.50 -1.40 21.18
CA VAL A 613 -5.37 -1.58 22.11
C VAL A 613 -4.55 -2.82 21.72
N ILE A 614 -5.19 -3.96 21.50
CA ILE A 614 -4.53 -5.21 21.09
C ILE A 614 -3.80 -5.01 19.77
N LEU A 615 -4.39 -4.27 18.82
CA LEU A 615 -3.76 -3.94 17.55
C LEU A 615 -2.44 -3.18 17.76
N ILE A 616 -2.44 -2.14 18.60
CA ILE A 616 -1.24 -1.36 18.87
C ILE A 616 -0.17 -2.24 19.53
N PHE A 617 -0.54 -3.05 20.54
CA PHE A 617 0.40 -3.97 21.17
C PHE A 617 0.95 -5.02 20.19
N THR A 618 0.10 -5.54 19.29
CA THR A 618 0.55 -6.49 18.26
C THR A 618 1.55 -5.84 17.30
N LEU A 619 1.30 -4.61 16.86
CA LEU A 619 2.23 -3.87 16.01
C LEU A 619 3.57 -3.58 16.69
N LEU A 620 3.55 -3.29 17.99
CA LEU A 620 4.76 -3.00 18.76
C LEU A 620 5.58 -4.26 19.05
N GLY A 621 4.92 -5.37 19.40
CA GLY A 621 5.57 -6.62 19.80
C GLY A 621 5.87 -7.55 18.61
N ASN A 622 4.90 -7.73 17.71
CA ASN A 622 4.95 -8.69 16.62
C ASN A 622 4.30 -8.15 15.35
N PRO A 623 5.07 -7.46 14.49
CA PRO A 623 4.53 -6.88 13.26
C PRO A 623 3.97 -7.93 12.27
N THR A 624 4.19 -9.22 12.51
CA THR A 624 3.66 -10.32 11.68
C THR A 624 2.28 -10.83 12.12
N GLY A 625 1.72 -10.27 13.20
CA GLY A 625 0.46 -10.72 13.79
C GLY A 625 0.58 -12.02 14.58
N VAL A 626 -0.49 -12.39 15.28
CA VAL A 626 -0.54 -13.56 16.16
C VAL A 626 -0.22 -14.87 15.43
N ALA A 627 -0.85 -15.09 14.26
CA ALA A 627 -0.62 -16.30 13.47
C ALA A 627 0.80 -16.36 12.89
N GLY A 628 1.39 -15.20 12.54
CA GLY A 628 2.77 -15.12 12.04
C GLY A 628 3.80 -15.46 13.10
N ASP A 629 3.58 -15.03 14.35
CA ASP A 629 4.45 -15.37 15.46
C ASP A 629 4.39 -16.87 15.77
N PHE A 630 3.19 -17.44 15.81
CA PHE A 630 3.00 -18.88 15.98
C PHE A 630 3.69 -19.68 14.85
N TYR A 631 3.54 -19.26 13.61
CA TYR A 631 4.21 -19.90 12.46
C TYR A 631 5.73 -19.87 12.62
N ARG A 632 6.34 -18.73 12.96
CA ARG A 632 7.79 -18.60 13.14
C ARG A 632 8.32 -19.46 14.29
N ARG A 633 7.58 -19.60 15.40
CA ARG A 633 7.97 -20.44 16.52
C ARG A 633 7.93 -21.94 16.18
N THR A 634 6.96 -22.36 15.35
CA THR A 634 6.78 -23.77 14.97
C THR A 634 7.68 -24.18 13.81
N HIS A 635 8.05 -23.24 12.93
CA HIS A 635 8.87 -23.50 11.74
C HIS A 635 10.20 -22.75 11.85
N LYS A 636 11.08 -23.17 12.76
CA LYS A 636 12.46 -22.63 12.82
C LYS A 636 13.17 -22.99 11.52
N LYS A 637 13.56 -21.97 10.75
CA LYS A 637 14.31 -22.13 9.50
C LYS A 637 15.73 -22.62 9.83
N ALA A 638 16.07 -23.82 9.39
CA ALA A 638 17.45 -24.30 9.44
C ALA A 638 18.30 -23.48 8.44
N ARG A 639 19.50 -23.06 8.84
CA ARG A 639 20.46 -22.44 7.92
C ARG A 639 20.87 -23.51 6.91
N VAL A 640 20.61 -23.29 5.64
CA VAL A 640 21.02 -24.17 4.56
C VAL A 640 22.55 -24.00 4.42
N LYS A 641 23.33 -25.08 4.61
CA LYS A 641 24.78 -25.05 4.42
C LYS A 641 25.07 -25.17 2.92
N ALA A 642 25.86 -24.24 2.40
CA ALA A 642 26.44 -24.37 1.07
C ALA A 642 27.37 -25.60 1.05
N PRO A 643 27.38 -26.41 -0.01
CA PRO A 643 28.39 -27.45 -0.19
C PRO A 643 29.77 -26.79 -0.29
N GLU A 644 30.77 -27.38 0.36
CA GLU A 644 32.17 -26.96 0.20
C GLU A 644 32.60 -27.26 -1.24
N VAL A 645 32.99 -26.24 -1.97
CA VAL A 645 33.47 -26.37 -3.35
C VAL A 645 34.94 -26.84 -3.26
N ASP A 646 35.20 -28.03 -3.82
CA ASP A 646 36.50 -28.64 -3.84
C ASP A 646 37.53 -27.78 -4.62
N ALA A 647 38.75 -27.63 -4.09
CA ALA A 647 39.84 -26.84 -4.67
C ALA A 647 40.17 -27.22 -6.13
N ALA A 648 40.04 -28.49 -6.48
CA ALA A 648 40.24 -29.01 -7.84
C ALA A 648 39.14 -28.50 -8.83
N THR A 649 37.92 -28.21 -8.36
CA THR A 649 36.87 -27.62 -9.16
C THR A 649 37.13 -26.13 -9.38
N ARG A 650 37.74 -25.42 -8.40
CA ARG A 650 38.18 -24.03 -8.53
C ARG A 650 39.26 -23.83 -9.58
N GLU A 651 40.29 -24.72 -9.64
CA GLU A 651 41.34 -24.62 -10.63
C GLU A 651 40.86 -24.84 -12.09
N ARG A 652 39.89 -25.73 -12.29
CA ARG A 652 39.28 -25.93 -13.61
C ARG A 652 38.48 -24.74 -14.11
N ILE A 653 38.02 -23.91 -13.22
CA ILE A 653 37.18 -22.74 -13.52
C ILE A 653 38.04 -21.53 -13.96
N THR A 654 39.33 -21.48 -13.56
CA THR A 654 40.26 -20.36 -13.87
C THR A 654 41.03 -20.49 -15.18
N ALA A 655 40.83 -21.58 -15.95
CA ALA A 655 41.50 -21.75 -17.24
C ALA A 655 41.03 -20.67 -18.22
N ARG A 656 41.97 -19.86 -18.71
CA ARG A 656 41.79 -18.77 -19.64
C ARG A 656 41.17 -19.29 -20.95
N THR A 657 39.91 -18.94 -21.22
CA THR A 657 39.22 -19.25 -22.48
C THR A 657 39.67 -18.23 -23.53
N GLU A 658 40.07 -18.68 -24.72
CA GLU A 658 40.40 -17.81 -25.84
C GLU A 658 39.20 -16.95 -26.24
N ARG A 659 39.46 -15.67 -26.56
CA ARG A 659 38.38 -14.74 -26.97
C ARG A 659 37.85 -15.19 -28.34
N ARG A 660 36.53 -15.11 -28.47
CA ARG A 660 35.83 -15.50 -29.69
C ARG A 660 35.96 -14.42 -30.77
N ASP A 661 36.15 -14.82 -32.02
CA ASP A 661 36.04 -13.90 -33.16
C ASP A 661 34.57 -13.67 -33.50
N LEU A 662 34.09 -12.46 -33.26
CA LEU A 662 32.71 -12.02 -33.48
C LEU A 662 32.54 -11.22 -34.78
N SER A 663 33.51 -11.21 -35.67
CA SER A 663 33.53 -10.37 -36.90
C SER A 663 32.37 -10.63 -37.88
N GLY A 664 31.75 -11.82 -37.86
CA GLY A 664 30.62 -12.22 -38.66
C GLY A 664 29.26 -12.24 -38.01
N HIS A 665 29.18 -11.92 -36.70
CA HIS A 665 27.94 -12.02 -35.95
C HIS A 665 27.02 -10.80 -36.17
N GLN A 666 25.68 -11.04 -36.17
CA GLN A 666 24.66 -9.98 -36.37
C GLN A 666 24.52 -9.14 -35.08
N ASP A 667 24.08 -7.89 -35.24
CA ASP A 667 23.76 -7.03 -34.15
C ASP A 667 22.46 -7.48 -33.43
N ILE A 668 22.56 -7.92 -32.18
CA ILE A 668 21.38 -8.30 -31.39
C ILE A 668 20.73 -7.08 -30.74
N LEU A 669 21.51 -6.06 -30.35
CA LEU A 669 21.02 -4.78 -29.86
C LEU A 669 21.56 -3.66 -30.75
N ALA A 670 20.68 -2.79 -31.20
CA ALA A 670 21.06 -1.58 -31.90
C ALA A 670 20.39 -0.36 -31.23
N ILE A 671 21.22 0.61 -30.86
CA ILE A 671 20.84 1.88 -30.27
C ILE A 671 21.36 2.98 -31.15
N ASP A 672 20.46 3.91 -31.56
CA ASP A 672 20.82 5.06 -32.41
C ASP A 672 20.29 6.35 -31.78
N GLY A 673 21.19 7.27 -31.46
CA GLY A 673 20.86 8.62 -31.02
C GLY A 673 20.09 8.68 -29.69
N LEU A 674 20.33 7.75 -28.75
CA LEU A 674 19.58 7.67 -27.52
C LEU A 674 19.90 8.84 -26.60
N SER A 675 18.88 9.63 -26.24
CA SER A 675 19.02 10.76 -25.32
C SER A 675 17.99 10.70 -24.20
N VAL A 676 18.42 11.03 -22.97
CA VAL A 676 17.58 11.08 -21.78
C VAL A 676 17.81 12.39 -21.04
N ARG A 677 16.70 13.04 -20.66
CA ARG A 677 16.73 14.30 -19.93
C ARG A 677 15.89 14.23 -18.66
N PHE A 678 16.46 14.67 -17.54
CA PHE A 678 15.78 14.84 -16.27
C PHE A 678 15.74 16.32 -15.90
N GLY A 679 14.60 16.97 -16.11
CA GLY A 679 14.49 18.43 -15.90
C GLY A 679 15.47 19.20 -16.78
N GLY A 680 16.44 19.90 -16.17
CA GLY A 680 17.50 20.63 -16.86
C GLY A 680 18.74 19.81 -17.21
N VAL A 681 18.88 18.57 -16.68
CA VAL A 681 20.08 17.74 -16.82
C VAL A 681 19.94 16.73 -17.96
N HIS A 682 20.89 16.73 -18.87
CA HIS A 682 21.03 15.69 -19.89
C HIS A 682 21.84 14.52 -19.30
N ALA A 683 21.16 13.42 -19.00
CA ALA A 683 21.77 12.21 -18.45
C ALA A 683 22.40 11.34 -19.55
N LEU A 684 21.83 11.36 -20.75
CA LEU A 684 22.38 10.77 -21.97
C LEU A 684 22.19 11.75 -23.12
N SER A 685 23.20 11.85 -24.00
CA SER A 685 23.23 12.75 -25.16
C SER A 685 23.73 12.01 -26.39
N ASP A 686 22.82 11.67 -27.29
CA ASP A 686 23.11 11.07 -28.60
C ASP A 686 23.98 9.80 -28.53
N VAL A 687 23.60 8.87 -27.62
CA VAL A 687 24.36 7.62 -27.42
C VAL A 687 23.94 6.63 -28.51
N SER A 688 24.92 6.14 -29.26
CA SER A 688 24.77 5.06 -30.23
C SER A 688 25.67 3.89 -29.85
N LEU A 689 25.11 2.67 -29.83
CA LEU A 689 25.76 1.46 -29.34
C LEU A 689 25.23 0.23 -30.10
N ARG A 690 26.11 -0.74 -30.37
CA ARG A 690 25.75 -2.05 -30.90
C ARG A 690 26.26 -3.16 -30.00
N VAL A 691 25.46 -4.22 -29.81
CA VAL A 691 25.88 -5.47 -29.20
C VAL A 691 25.67 -6.61 -30.20
N LYS A 692 26.69 -7.42 -30.41
CA LYS A 692 26.61 -8.56 -31.31
C LYS A 692 26.05 -9.81 -30.63
N GLU A 693 25.55 -10.74 -31.43
CA GLU A 693 25.06 -12.02 -30.91
C GLU A 693 26.20 -12.82 -30.28
N GLY A 694 26.02 -13.30 -29.03
CA GLY A 694 27.02 -14.02 -28.26
C GLY A 694 28.14 -13.14 -27.67
N GLU A 695 28.05 -11.80 -27.80
CA GLU A 695 29.05 -10.87 -27.26
C GLU A 695 28.83 -10.60 -25.79
N LEU A 696 29.91 -10.53 -25.03
CA LEU A 696 29.96 -9.94 -23.69
C LEU A 696 30.57 -8.52 -23.82
N LEU A 697 29.69 -7.52 -23.93
CA LEU A 697 30.06 -6.11 -24.04
C LEU A 697 30.16 -5.48 -22.63
N GLY A 698 31.32 -4.92 -22.30
CA GLY A 698 31.50 -4.14 -21.07
C GLY A 698 31.13 -2.67 -21.29
N LEU A 699 30.38 -2.08 -20.35
CA LEU A 699 30.09 -0.65 -20.31
C LEU A 699 30.65 -0.06 -19.03
N ILE A 700 31.67 0.75 -19.15
CA ILE A 700 32.39 1.38 -18.04
C ILE A 700 32.29 2.91 -18.09
N GLY A 701 32.77 3.59 -17.08
CA GLY A 701 32.80 5.03 -16.97
C GLY A 701 32.70 5.50 -15.52
N PRO A 702 33.05 6.75 -15.21
CA PRO A 702 33.00 7.30 -13.86
C PRO A 702 31.57 7.34 -13.29
N ASN A 703 31.47 7.65 -11.98
CA ASN A 703 30.16 7.80 -11.35
C ASN A 703 29.44 9.01 -11.94
N GLY A 704 28.15 8.84 -12.28
CA GLY A 704 27.37 9.88 -12.96
C GLY A 704 27.50 9.90 -14.48
N ALA A 705 28.31 9.02 -15.09
CA ALA A 705 28.48 8.95 -16.56
C ALA A 705 27.21 8.59 -17.35
N GLY A 706 26.15 8.11 -16.69
CA GLY A 706 24.88 7.74 -17.33
C GLY A 706 24.69 6.24 -17.60
N LYS A 707 25.59 5.37 -17.14
CA LYS A 707 25.55 3.91 -17.38
C LYS A 707 24.22 3.26 -17.01
N THR A 708 23.77 3.46 -15.78
CA THR A 708 22.48 2.91 -15.31
C THR A 708 21.30 3.54 -16.02
N THR A 709 21.39 4.85 -16.35
CA THR A 709 20.36 5.53 -17.14
C THR A 709 20.23 4.90 -18.52
N LEU A 710 21.32 4.45 -19.11
CA LEU A 710 21.32 3.74 -20.40
C LEU A 710 20.56 2.42 -20.26
N ILE A 711 20.86 1.57 -19.27
CA ILE A 711 20.12 0.32 -19.06
C ILE A 711 18.65 0.60 -18.74
N ASP A 712 18.33 1.61 -17.92
CA ASP A 712 16.95 1.99 -17.60
C ASP A 712 16.18 2.44 -18.85
N ALA A 713 16.83 3.15 -19.76
CA ALA A 713 16.24 3.58 -21.04
C ALA A 713 16.01 2.39 -21.98
N ILE A 714 17.01 1.52 -22.16
CA ILE A 714 16.91 0.29 -22.98
C ILE A 714 15.80 -0.62 -22.44
N SER A 715 15.70 -0.76 -21.12
CA SER A 715 14.72 -1.64 -20.45
C SER A 715 13.32 -1.01 -20.34
N GLY A 716 13.13 0.25 -20.72
CA GLY A 716 11.82 0.92 -20.72
C GLY A 716 11.37 1.47 -19.36
N PHE A 717 12.27 1.66 -18.41
CA PHE A 717 11.98 2.28 -17.12
C PHE A 717 12.10 3.81 -17.13
N VAL A 718 12.80 4.35 -18.15
CA VAL A 718 12.98 5.78 -18.37
C VAL A 718 12.58 6.12 -19.80
N THR A 719 11.89 7.25 -19.98
CA THR A 719 11.54 7.77 -21.30
C THR A 719 12.79 8.34 -21.96
N ALA A 720 13.08 7.89 -23.17
CA ALA A 720 14.20 8.32 -23.99
C ALA A 720 13.73 8.72 -25.39
N THR A 721 14.49 9.58 -26.05
CA THR A 721 14.39 9.84 -27.50
C THR A 721 15.47 9.04 -28.21
N GLY A 722 15.32 8.82 -29.53
CA GLY A 722 16.18 7.92 -30.27
C GLY A 722 15.53 6.58 -30.55
N THR A 723 16.29 5.63 -31.08
CA THR A 723 15.78 4.29 -31.42
C THR A 723 16.53 3.21 -30.64
N VAL A 724 15.78 2.19 -30.25
CA VAL A 724 16.32 0.97 -29.61
C VAL A 724 15.66 -0.23 -30.28
N SER A 725 16.44 -1.11 -30.88
CA SER A 725 15.95 -2.33 -31.49
C SER A 725 16.67 -3.57 -30.94
N LEU A 726 15.93 -4.65 -30.77
CA LEU A 726 16.43 -5.96 -30.34
C LEU A 726 16.24 -6.96 -31.49
N GLY A 727 17.32 -7.30 -32.16
CA GLY A 727 17.27 -7.95 -33.48
C GLY A 727 16.48 -7.06 -34.46
N GLN A 728 15.45 -7.62 -35.07
CA GLN A 728 14.58 -6.88 -36.00
C GLN A 728 13.41 -6.14 -35.32
N ARG A 729 13.26 -6.22 -33.98
CA ARG A 729 12.11 -5.66 -33.26
C ARG A 729 12.44 -4.29 -32.69
N ASP A 730 11.70 -3.27 -33.11
CA ASP A 730 11.73 -1.94 -32.44
C ASP A 730 11.07 -2.00 -31.07
N LEU A 731 11.77 -1.49 -30.08
CA LEU A 731 11.32 -1.47 -28.68
C LEU A 731 10.66 -0.14 -28.26
N ARG A 732 10.54 0.83 -29.16
CA ARG A 732 9.90 2.13 -28.84
C ARG A 732 8.44 1.93 -28.45
N GLY A 733 7.98 2.66 -27.43
CA GLY A 733 6.61 2.59 -26.93
C GLY A 733 6.24 1.32 -26.15
N LEU A 734 7.11 0.30 -26.15
CA LEU A 734 6.89 -0.91 -25.35
C LEU A 734 7.18 -0.65 -23.87
N ALA A 735 6.28 -1.13 -23.01
CA ALA A 735 6.48 -1.12 -21.56
C ALA A 735 7.61 -2.10 -21.16
N ALA A 736 8.19 -1.91 -19.95
CA ALA A 736 9.31 -2.74 -19.49
C ALA A 736 9.03 -4.25 -19.54
N HIS A 737 7.84 -4.68 -19.09
CA HIS A 737 7.46 -6.10 -19.13
C HIS A 737 7.30 -6.65 -20.56
N ASP A 738 6.92 -5.81 -21.55
CA ASP A 738 6.83 -6.24 -22.94
C ASP A 738 8.22 -6.34 -23.58
N ARG A 739 9.17 -5.47 -23.18
CA ARG A 739 10.58 -5.59 -23.58
C ARG A 739 11.23 -6.86 -23.01
N ALA A 740 10.90 -7.19 -21.74
CA ALA A 740 11.34 -8.44 -21.15
C ALA A 740 10.79 -9.66 -21.92
N ARG A 741 9.50 -9.65 -22.33
CA ARG A 741 8.90 -10.68 -23.18
C ARG A 741 9.50 -10.73 -24.57
N ALA A 742 10.02 -9.62 -25.08
CA ALA A 742 10.73 -9.58 -26.36
C ALA A 742 12.13 -10.23 -26.30
N GLY A 743 12.62 -10.55 -25.09
CA GLY A 743 13.90 -11.20 -24.85
C GLY A 743 14.98 -10.28 -24.28
N LEU A 744 14.63 -9.10 -23.74
CA LEU A 744 15.57 -8.21 -23.06
C LEU A 744 15.37 -8.32 -21.56
N THR A 745 16.24 -9.01 -20.84
CA THR A 745 16.20 -9.14 -19.38
C THR A 745 17.32 -8.36 -18.71
N ARG A 746 17.18 -8.08 -17.42
CA ARG A 746 18.21 -7.37 -16.66
C ARG A 746 18.31 -7.83 -15.21
N THR A 747 19.47 -7.64 -14.63
CA THR A 747 19.68 -7.63 -13.18
C THR A 747 19.66 -6.19 -12.64
N TRP A 748 19.68 -6.06 -11.33
CA TRP A 748 19.68 -4.79 -10.61
C TRP A 748 20.95 -4.70 -9.76
N GLN A 749 21.45 -3.49 -9.56
CA GLN A 749 22.61 -3.21 -8.70
C GLN A 749 22.38 -3.72 -7.25
N SER A 750 21.20 -3.42 -6.67
CA SER A 750 20.72 -4.06 -5.46
C SER A 750 20.08 -5.40 -5.81
N THR A 751 20.38 -6.43 -5.03
CA THR A 751 19.81 -7.77 -5.27
C THR A 751 18.33 -7.78 -4.98
N GLU A 752 17.50 -7.54 -6.00
CA GLU A 752 16.06 -7.46 -5.90
C GLU A 752 15.41 -8.82 -6.15
N LEU A 753 15.70 -9.80 -5.27
CA LEU A 753 14.98 -11.06 -5.23
C LEU A 753 13.61 -10.86 -4.57
N PHE A 754 12.67 -11.71 -4.91
CA PHE A 754 11.35 -11.75 -4.28
C PHE A 754 11.45 -12.53 -2.97
N ASP A 755 11.56 -11.83 -1.85
CA ASP A 755 11.88 -12.44 -0.56
C ASP A 755 10.80 -13.40 -0.03
N ASP A 756 9.56 -13.27 -0.47
CA ASP A 756 8.43 -14.14 -0.12
C ASP A 756 8.39 -15.42 -0.97
N LEU A 757 9.32 -15.56 -1.93
CA LEU A 757 9.43 -16.72 -2.82
C LEU A 757 10.74 -17.48 -2.54
N SER A 758 10.73 -18.82 -2.63
CA SER A 758 11.95 -19.59 -2.60
C SER A 758 12.85 -19.27 -3.81
N VAL A 759 14.10 -19.69 -3.80
CA VAL A 759 15.01 -19.53 -4.93
C VAL A 759 14.39 -20.12 -6.20
N LEU A 760 13.84 -21.33 -6.13
CA LEU A 760 13.18 -21.97 -7.26
C LEU A 760 11.92 -21.19 -7.70
N GLU A 761 11.11 -20.70 -6.76
CA GLU A 761 9.93 -19.89 -7.07
C GLU A 761 10.30 -18.54 -7.72
N ASN A 762 11.44 -17.92 -7.32
CA ASN A 762 11.98 -16.71 -7.96
C ASN A 762 12.28 -16.93 -9.45
N LEU A 763 12.80 -18.11 -9.83
CA LEU A 763 13.07 -18.44 -11.23
C LEU A 763 11.77 -18.85 -11.95
N THR A 764 10.96 -19.72 -11.35
CA THR A 764 9.74 -20.24 -12.01
C THR A 764 8.71 -19.17 -12.30
N VAL A 765 8.61 -18.09 -11.50
CA VAL A 765 7.70 -16.99 -11.79
C VAL A 765 8.11 -16.23 -13.05
N ALA A 766 9.41 -16.07 -13.31
CA ALA A 766 9.95 -15.46 -14.53
C ALA A 766 9.87 -16.41 -15.73
N ALA A 767 10.19 -17.68 -15.53
CA ALA A 767 10.15 -18.74 -16.55
C ALA A 767 8.75 -18.89 -17.17
N LYS A 768 7.72 -18.96 -16.33
CA LYS A 768 6.34 -19.14 -16.76
C LYS A 768 5.80 -18.00 -17.65
N GLU A 769 6.26 -16.78 -17.45
CA GLU A 769 5.90 -15.64 -18.32
C GLU A 769 6.57 -15.71 -19.70
N SER A 770 7.72 -16.34 -19.78
CA SER A 770 8.49 -16.56 -21.01
C SER A 770 8.14 -17.87 -21.73
N GLY A 771 7.16 -18.64 -21.21
CA GLY A 771 6.77 -19.93 -21.79
C GLY A 771 7.73 -21.09 -21.48
N VAL A 772 8.62 -20.93 -20.51
CA VAL A 772 9.64 -21.90 -20.12
C VAL A 772 9.12 -22.78 -18.96
N HIS A 773 9.54 -24.04 -18.91
CA HIS A 773 9.09 -25.01 -17.90
C HIS A 773 9.88 -24.95 -16.60
N GLU A 774 9.36 -25.54 -15.53
CA GLU A 774 9.99 -25.58 -14.20
C GLU A 774 11.34 -26.32 -14.20
N ASP A 775 11.49 -27.31 -15.07
CA ASP A 775 12.75 -28.08 -15.19
C ASP A 775 13.89 -27.21 -15.75
N ASP A 776 13.58 -26.24 -16.63
CA ASP A 776 14.57 -25.27 -17.08
C ASP A 776 15.06 -24.37 -15.93
N ALA A 777 14.19 -24.08 -14.95
CA ALA A 777 14.59 -23.31 -13.77
C ALA A 777 15.60 -24.06 -12.92
N LYS A 778 15.43 -25.37 -12.75
CA LYS A 778 16.39 -26.23 -12.03
C LYS A 778 17.73 -26.35 -12.79
N GLN A 779 17.66 -26.51 -14.12
CA GLN A 779 18.85 -26.51 -14.97
C GLN A 779 19.59 -25.17 -14.91
N THR A 780 18.86 -24.06 -14.92
CA THR A 780 19.46 -22.72 -14.81
C THR A 780 20.14 -22.52 -13.45
N LEU A 781 19.56 -23.05 -12.34
CA LEU A 781 20.20 -23.04 -11.03
C LEU A 781 21.50 -23.87 -11.03
N ALA A 782 21.52 -25.02 -11.70
CA ALA A 782 22.73 -25.82 -11.84
C ALA A 782 23.81 -25.10 -12.66
N LEU A 783 23.45 -24.33 -13.70
CA LEU A 783 24.43 -23.54 -14.48
C LEU A 783 25.18 -22.51 -13.63
N VAL A 784 24.53 -21.95 -12.62
CA VAL A 784 25.13 -20.97 -11.68
C VAL A 784 25.59 -21.62 -10.36
N GLY A 785 25.58 -22.95 -10.24
CA GLY A 785 25.99 -23.68 -9.04
C GLY A 785 25.10 -23.53 -7.81
N MET A 786 23.82 -23.16 -8.02
CA MET A 786 22.89 -22.85 -6.93
C MET A 786 21.73 -23.84 -6.80
N GLU A 787 21.82 -25.04 -7.39
CA GLU A 787 20.75 -26.06 -7.32
C GLU A 787 20.44 -26.53 -5.89
N TRP A 788 21.44 -26.59 -5.02
CA TRP A 788 21.33 -26.94 -3.61
C TRP A 788 20.44 -25.99 -2.82
N ALA A 789 20.28 -24.73 -3.29
CA ALA A 789 19.53 -23.67 -2.65
C ALA A 789 18.09 -23.56 -3.19
N ALA A 790 17.61 -24.47 -4.03
CA ALA A 790 16.32 -24.36 -4.72
C ALA A 790 15.14 -24.06 -3.77
N GLU A 791 15.08 -24.73 -2.62
CA GLU A 791 14.02 -24.54 -1.61
C GLU A 791 14.38 -23.46 -0.57
N ALA A 792 15.58 -22.88 -0.62
CA ALA A 792 16.01 -21.83 0.29
C ALA A 792 15.26 -20.52 0.01
N GLU A 793 15.09 -19.71 1.04
CA GLU A 793 14.62 -18.34 0.90
C GLU A 793 15.79 -17.37 0.68
N PRO A 794 15.60 -16.25 -0.01
CA PRO A 794 16.65 -15.25 -0.22
C PRO A 794 17.32 -14.78 1.07
N SER A 795 16.58 -14.73 2.19
CA SER A 795 17.08 -14.35 3.51
C SER A 795 18.15 -15.30 4.08
N GLN A 796 18.24 -16.53 3.59
CA GLN A 796 19.17 -17.57 4.03
C GLN A 796 20.50 -17.56 3.25
N LEU A 797 20.58 -16.78 2.17
CA LEU A 797 21.70 -16.71 1.25
C LEU A 797 22.66 -15.55 1.59
N SER A 798 23.96 -15.73 1.27
CA SER A 798 24.95 -14.66 1.28
C SER A 798 24.65 -13.61 0.19
N SER A 799 25.31 -12.47 0.24
CA SER A 799 25.15 -11.41 -0.78
C SER A 799 25.54 -11.93 -2.17
N GLY A 800 26.66 -12.66 -2.29
CA GLY A 800 27.08 -13.26 -3.55
C GLY A 800 26.09 -14.29 -4.10
N GLN A 801 25.63 -15.20 -3.24
CA GLN A 801 24.64 -16.21 -3.61
C GLN A 801 23.32 -15.58 -4.10
N ARG A 802 22.84 -14.50 -3.46
CA ARG A 802 21.67 -13.76 -3.93
C ARG A 802 21.88 -13.18 -5.33
N LYS A 803 23.08 -12.66 -5.62
CA LYS A 803 23.42 -12.13 -6.95
C LYS A 803 23.43 -13.22 -8.01
N LEU A 804 24.00 -14.38 -7.73
CA LEU A 804 23.95 -15.55 -8.62
C LEU A 804 22.50 -15.97 -8.91
N VAL A 805 21.64 -16.01 -7.90
CA VAL A 805 20.19 -16.27 -8.09
C VAL A 805 19.53 -15.16 -8.93
N GLY A 806 19.91 -13.89 -8.76
CA GLY A 806 19.45 -12.78 -9.60
C GLY A 806 19.82 -12.94 -11.08
N VAL A 807 21.06 -13.37 -11.36
CA VAL A 807 21.52 -13.72 -12.71
C VAL A 807 20.74 -14.92 -13.25
N ALA A 808 20.59 -15.99 -12.46
CA ALA A 808 19.80 -17.17 -12.84
C ALA A 808 18.35 -16.81 -13.18
N ARG A 809 17.71 -15.93 -12.37
CA ARG A 809 16.34 -15.46 -12.64
C ARG A 809 16.22 -14.71 -13.97
N ALA A 810 17.22 -13.93 -14.34
CA ALA A 810 17.23 -13.24 -15.62
C ALA A 810 17.52 -14.18 -16.80
N LEU A 811 18.33 -15.22 -16.59
CA LEU A 811 18.69 -16.22 -17.59
C LEU A 811 17.58 -17.23 -17.89
N VAL A 812 16.78 -17.62 -16.88
CA VAL A 812 15.75 -18.68 -17.04
C VAL A 812 14.75 -18.36 -18.14
N ALA A 813 14.53 -17.07 -18.43
CA ALA A 813 13.67 -16.61 -19.53
C ALA A 813 14.29 -16.84 -20.92
N LYS A 814 15.50 -17.40 -21.02
CA LYS A 814 16.28 -17.58 -22.26
C LYS A 814 16.34 -16.29 -23.08
N PRO A 815 16.88 -15.20 -22.49
CA PRO A 815 16.85 -13.88 -23.12
C PRO A 815 17.77 -13.82 -24.35
N LYS A 816 17.39 -13.00 -25.33
CA LYS A 816 18.27 -12.63 -26.45
C LYS A 816 19.43 -11.76 -25.99
N LEU A 817 19.16 -10.86 -25.03
CA LEU A 817 20.14 -9.98 -24.41
C LEU A 817 19.93 -9.91 -22.90
N LEU A 818 20.97 -10.14 -22.13
CA LEU A 818 21.02 -10.00 -20.70
C LEU A 818 21.81 -8.76 -20.31
N CYS A 819 21.16 -7.79 -19.64
CA CYS A 819 21.82 -6.60 -19.11
C CYS A 819 22.14 -6.82 -17.62
N LEU A 820 23.40 -6.67 -17.26
CA LEU A 820 23.94 -6.86 -15.90
C LEU A 820 24.39 -5.51 -15.35
N ASP A 821 23.77 -5.06 -14.25
CA ASP A 821 24.04 -3.77 -13.60
C ASP A 821 24.80 -4.00 -12.28
N GLU A 822 26.11 -3.86 -12.31
CA GLU A 822 27.07 -4.03 -11.21
C GLU A 822 26.86 -5.37 -10.43
N PRO A 823 26.90 -6.52 -11.10
CA PRO A 823 26.65 -7.79 -10.44
C PRO A 823 27.72 -8.19 -9.42
N ALA A 824 28.95 -7.69 -9.52
CA ALA A 824 30.03 -7.97 -8.58
C ALA A 824 30.12 -6.99 -7.40
N ALA A 825 29.35 -5.90 -7.38
CA ALA A 825 29.42 -4.90 -6.30
C ALA A 825 29.13 -5.52 -4.92
N GLY A 826 30.06 -5.36 -3.95
CA GLY A 826 29.92 -5.90 -2.59
C GLY A 826 30.24 -7.39 -2.46
N LEU A 827 30.83 -8.02 -3.47
CA LEU A 827 31.45 -9.35 -3.41
C LEU A 827 32.92 -9.23 -2.97
N ASP A 828 33.45 -10.28 -2.37
CA ASP A 828 34.88 -10.39 -2.19
C ASP A 828 35.57 -10.73 -3.52
N ASN A 829 36.91 -10.66 -3.55
CA ASN A 829 37.68 -10.92 -4.77
C ASN A 829 37.46 -12.34 -5.32
N ALA A 830 37.28 -13.33 -4.45
CA ALA A 830 37.09 -14.73 -4.88
C ALA A 830 35.67 -14.91 -5.47
N GLU A 831 34.66 -14.38 -4.80
CA GLU A 831 33.26 -14.38 -5.29
C GLU A 831 33.14 -13.63 -6.62
N SER A 832 33.82 -12.48 -6.77
CA SER A 832 33.85 -11.69 -8.00
C SER A 832 34.45 -12.44 -9.17
N GLN A 833 35.56 -13.13 -8.94
CA GLN A 833 36.22 -13.98 -9.94
C GLN A 833 35.33 -15.17 -10.35
N GLU A 834 34.70 -15.84 -9.38
CA GLU A 834 33.79 -16.96 -9.65
C GLU A 834 32.58 -16.51 -10.50
N LEU A 835 32.00 -15.34 -10.18
CA LEU A 835 30.96 -14.72 -10.98
C LEU A 835 31.46 -14.42 -12.40
N GLY A 836 32.67 -13.84 -12.53
CA GLY A 836 33.27 -13.52 -13.83
C GLY A 836 33.43 -14.74 -14.72
N VAL A 837 33.93 -15.84 -14.16
CA VAL A 837 34.09 -17.14 -14.88
C VAL A 837 32.70 -17.67 -15.31
N THR A 838 31.70 -17.57 -14.44
CA THR A 838 30.32 -17.99 -14.77
C THR A 838 29.75 -17.16 -15.93
N LEU A 839 29.93 -15.84 -15.90
CA LEU A 839 29.49 -14.96 -16.98
C LEU A 839 30.23 -15.24 -18.29
N ARG A 840 31.53 -15.44 -18.25
CA ARG A 840 32.31 -15.80 -19.45
C ARG A 840 31.83 -17.12 -20.06
N ARG A 841 31.62 -18.16 -19.24
CA ARG A 841 31.09 -19.44 -19.68
C ARG A 841 29.74 -19.29 -20.38
N LEU A 842 28.86 -18.46 -19.85
CA LEU A 842 27.55 -18.18 -20.47
C LEU A 842 27.69 -17.48 -21.80
N ALA A 843 28.60 -16.49 -21.94
CA ALA A 843 28.93 -15.87 -23.21
C ALA A 843 29.48 -16.88 -24.24
N ASP A 844 30.35 -17.76 -23.82
CA ASP A 844 30.91 -18.82 -24.67
C ASP A 844 29.86 -19.84 -25.13
N GLN A 845 28.77 -19.99 -24.36
CA GLN A 845 27.60 -20.76 -24.76
C GLN A 845 26.66 -20.00 -25.71
N GLY A 846 26.97 -18.74 -26.07
CA GLY A 846 26.22 -17.93 -27.02
C GLY A 846 25.28 -16.92 -26.40
N GLN A 847 25.30 -16.71 -25.08
CA GLN A 847 24.45 -15.70 -24.42
C GLN A 847 25.02 -14.30 -24.64
N SER A 848 24.29 -13.43 -25.33
CA SER A 848 24.67 -12.01 -25.49
C SER A 848 24.43 -11.25 -24.18
N MET A 849 25.42 -10.46 -23.76
CA MET A 849 25.38 -9.74 -22.49
C MET A 849 25.90 -8.31 -22.61
N LEU A 850 25.27 -7.38 -21.87
CA LEU A 850 25.77 -6.03 -21.62
C LEU A 850 26.07 -5.91 -20.14
N LEU A 851 27.36 -5.81 -19.78
CA LEU A 851 27.87 -5.77 -18.40
C LEU A 851 28.27 -4.35 -18.00
N ILE A 852 27.60 -3.78 -16.98
CA ILE A 852 28.09 -2.59 -16.28
C ILE A 852 28.85 -3.04 -15.06
N GLU A 853 30.11 -2.61 -14.90
CA GLU A 853 30.91 -2.85 -13.73
C GLU A 853 31.90 -1.71 -13.47
N HIS A 854 32.31 -1.59 -12.20
CA HIS A 854 33.35 -0.65 -11.77
C HIS A 854 34.70 -1.35 -11.58
N ASP A 855 34.73 -2.66 -11.40
CA ASP A 855 35.94 -3.44 -11.29
C ASP A 855 36.56 -3.62 -12.68
N MET A 856 37.56 -2.80 -12.98
CA MET A 856 38.30 -2.84 -14.23
C MET A 856 39.00 -4.21 -14.44
N GLY A 857 39.48 -4.84 -13.37
CA GLY A 857 40.10 -6.15 -13.43
C GLY A 857 39.15 -7.23 -13.99
N LEU A 858 37.92 -7.22 -13.48
CA LEU A 858 36.88 -8.12 -13.94
C LEU A 858 36.47 -7.82 -15.39
N VAL A 859 36.17 -6.56 -15.72
CA VAL A 859 35.71 -6.18 -17.08
C VAL A 859 36.76 -6.50 -18.12
N LEU A 860 38.01 -6.07 -17.92
CA LEU A 860 39.11 -6.30 -18.85
C LEU A 860 39.47 -7.78 -18.99
N GLY A 861 39.17 -8.60 -17.93
CA GLY A 861 39.43 -10.03 -17.90
C GLY A 861 38.41 -10.86 -18.70
N ILE A 862 37.14 -10.46 -18.74
CA ILE A 862 36.05 -11.31 -19.28
C ILE A 862 35.35 -10.76 -20.51
N CYS A 863 35.35 -9.42 -20.75
CA CYS A 863 34.62 -8.80 -21.87
C CYS A 863 35.35 -8.99 -23.21
N ASP A 864 34.58 -9.13 -24.29
CA ASP A 864 35.08 -9.19 -25.65
C ASP A 864 35.41 -7.79 -26.16
N ARG A 865 34.57 -6.82 -25.88
CA ARG A 865 34.69 -5.39 -26.23
C ARG A 865 34.21 -4.53 -25.06
N VAL A 866 34.74 -3.31 -24.97
CA VAL A 866 34.40 -2.36 -23.90
C VAL A 866 34.04 -1.00 -24.51
N VAL A 867 32.98 -0.40 -24.00
CA VAL A 867 32.50 0.96 -24.31
C VAL A 867 32.64 1.81 -23.07
N VAL A 868 33.15 3.02 -23.24
CA VAL A 868 33.36 3.98 -22.14
C VAL A 868 32.41 5.14 -22.27
N LEU A 869 31.63 5.37 -21.23
CA LEU A 869 30.68 6.47 -21.15
C LEU A 869 31.21 7.55 -20.20
N GLU A 870 31.10 8.81 -20.61
CA GLU A 870 31.42 9.97 -19.79
C GLU A 870 30.42 11.08 -20.06
N PHE A 871 29.86 11.71 -19.00
CA PHE A 871 28.83 12.77 -19.08
C PHE A 871 27.72 12.48 -20.10
N GLY A 872 27.28 11.22 -20.15
CA GLY A 872 26.19 10.79 -21.03
C GLY A 872 26.57 10.60 -22.51
N LYS A 873 27.86 10.55 -22.84
CA LYS A 873 28.38 10.33 -24.19
C LYS A 873 29.37 9.19 -24.24
N VAL A 874 29.44 8.49 -25.36
CA VAL A 874 30.48 7.49 -25.64
C VAL A 874 31.79 8.25 -25.98
N ILE A 875 32.85 7.98 -25.22
CA ILE A 875 34.16 8.61 -25.42
C ILE A 875 35.20 7.65 -26.05
N ALA A 876 35.04 6.34 -25.83
CA ALA A 876 35.92 5.32 -26.42
C ALA A 876 35.16 4.00 -26.58
N GLU A 877 35.59 3.20 -27.55
CA GLU A 877 35.09 1.86 -27.83
C GLU A 877 36.20 1.03 -28.44
N GLY A 878 36.38 -0.20 -27.97
CA GLY A 878 37.44 -1.08 -28.49
C GLY A 878 37.62 -2.35 -27.69
N THR A 879 38.68 -3.11 -27.99
CA THR A 879 39.09 -4.24 -27.18
C THR A 879 39.55 -3.78 -25.78
N PRO A 880 39.51 -4.63 -24.75
CA PRO A 880 40.00 -4.27 -23.43
C PRO A 880 41.43 -3.68 -23.43
N GLU A 881 42.31 -4.20 -24.28
CA GLU A 881 43.71 -3.73 -24.44
C GLU A 881 43.77 -2.30 -25.05
N GLN A 882 42.90 -2.01 -26.04
CA GLN A 882 42.83 -0.70 -26.67
C GLN A 882 42.27 0.34 -25.67
N VAL A 883 41.15 0.01 -25.02
CA VAL A 883 40.48 0.91 -24.05
C VAL A 883 41.43 1.21 -22.85
N ARG A 884 42.17 0.23 -22.37
CA ARG A 884 43.14 0.43 -21.26
C ARG A 884 44.24 1.43 -21.60
N ARG A 885 44.60 1.57 -22.87
CA ARG A 885 45.69 2.46 -23.35
C ARG A 885 45.13 3.80 -23.91
N ASP A 886 43.85 3.98 -23.99
CA ASP A 886 43.25 5.19 -24.54
C ASP A 886 43.48 6.39 -23.58
N PRO A 887 44.11 7.47 -24.05
CA PRO A 887 44.38 8.65 -23.22
C PRO A 887 43.12 9.29 -22.68
N LYS A 888 42.00 9.27 -23.43
CA LYS A 888 40.69 9.83 -23.02
C LYS A 888 40.14 9.04 -21.85
N VAL A 889 40.27 7.71 -21.88
CA VAL A 889 39.80 6.83 -20.81
C VAL A 889 40.64 7.03 -19.55
N ILE A 890 41.95 7.13 -19.69
CA ILE A 890 42.86 7.41 -18.58
C ILE A 890 42.51 8.76 -17.92
N ALA A 891 42.33 9.81 -18.71
CA ALA A 891 41.93 11.14 -18.22
C ALA A 891 40.58 11.13 -17.48
N ALA A 892 39.55 10.44 -18.03
CA ALA A 892 38.23 10.33 -17.44
C ALA A 892 38.23 9.62 -16.06
N TYR A 893 39.16 8.71 -15.80
CA TYR A 893 39.29 8.00 -14.51
C TYR A 893 40.26 8.64 -13.52
N LEU A 894 41.32 9.32 -13.99
CA LEU A 894 42.33 9.95 -13.12
C LEU A 894 42.04 11.44 -12.84
N GLY A 895 41.15 12.08 -13.64
CA GLY A 895 40.88 13.51 -13.61
C GLY A 895 42.03 14.36 -14.16
N ASP A 896 41.72 15.58 -14.61
CA ASP A 896 42.69 16.54 -15.21
C ASP A 896 43.85 16.99 -14.25
N GLY A 897 43.91 16.50 -13.04
CA GLY A 897 44.85 16.90 -12.01
C GLY A 897 46.27 16.30 -12.11
N MET A 898 46.50 15.29 -12.98
CA MET A 898 47.87 14.67 -13.11
C MET A 898 48.61 15.02 -14.38
N GLU A 899 48.04 15.71 -15.35
CA GLU A 899 48.81 16.19 -16.50
C GLU A 899 49.84 17.29 -16.12
N SER A 900 49.67 18.02 -15.00
CA SER A 900 50.63 18.99 -14.51
C SER A 900 51.80 18.38 -13.71
N ALA A 901 51.70 17.13 -13.27
CA ALA A 901 52.76 16.45 -12.51
C ALA A 901 53.74 15.64 -13.39
N ALA A 902 53.37 15.33 -14.64
CA ALA A 902 54.18 14.57 -15.58
C ALA A 902 55.05 15.45 -16.49
N SER A 903 54.88 16.78 -16.48
CA SER A 903 55.64 17.76 -17.26
C SER A 903 56.53 18.71 -16.40
N GLY A 904 57.00 18.23 -15.26
CA GLY A 904 58.03 18.91 -14.50
C GLY A 904 59.41 18.70 -15.14
N PRO A 905 60.24 19.74 -15.31
CA PRO A 905 61.50 19.63 -16.01
C PRO A 905 62.53 18.75 -15.27
N ALA A 906 63.16 17.88 -16.04
CA ALA A 906 64.40 17.28 -15.62
C ALA A 906 65.46 18.36 -15.51
N GLY A 907 66.06 18.52 -14.36
CA GLY A 907 67.27 19.37 -14.22
C GLY A 907 67.36 20.02 -12.84
N ASP A 908 68.17 19.56 -12.03
CA ASP A 908 69.47 19.96 -11.50
C ASP A 908 69.60 19.45 -10.06
N SER A 909 70.53 18.54 -9.95
CA SER A 909 71.29 18.26 -8.74
C SER A 909 72.09 19.49 -8.35
N GLU A 910 71.91 20.01 -7.12
CA GLU A 910 73.04 20.50 -6.30
C GLU A 910 72.55 20.84 -4.87
N THR A 911 73.19 20.14 -3.95
CA THR A 911 73.68 20.49 -2.61
C THR A 911 73.02 21.64 -1.84
N VAL A 912 72.43 21.46 -0.68
CA VAL A 912 73.00 21.55 0.69
C VAL A 912 72.02 20.93 1.68
#